data_fd60b4bc2c6ad2b4129e9c49be06124c
#
_entry.id   fd60b4bc2c6ad2b4129e9c49be06124c
#
_cell.length_a   1.000
_cell.length_b   1.000
_cell.length_c   1.000
_cell.angle_alpha   90.00
_cell.angle_beta   90.00
_cell.angle_gamma   90.00
#
_symmetry.space_group_name_H-M   'P 1'
#
loop_
_entity.id
_entity.type
_entity.pdbx_description
1 polymer ?
#
loop_
_entity_poly.entity_id
_entity_poly.type
_entity_poly.pdbx_seq_one_letter_code
_entity_poly.pdbx_strand_id
1 'polypeptide(L)'
;MAGWIDSVYSDTTKYYVSNPCPKVNEKVTISIRMRNNREIQKVFLRYREFGLERLCLMEECEAGSLLRYETEVEIREKRFQYQFYLVTEQKIYYYTQFRITDYIPDESRDFVLLADYETAPWVKNAVFYQIFPDRFCNGTPDITVKDGEYSYQGHTAYAVKEWDTPAKSYDETGGLDFYGGDLEGICQKLDYLQELGVNAIYLNPIFLSPSVHKYDSLDYFKIDPHLGGEAALEKLVQAMHERGMKLMMDISVNHTSSDAAWFNKSGEFYDQAIGAYHNPKAEERAFYFFDAENHYDTWCGVETMPKLNYGCQKLRDIVYRKDDSVLKKWLLPPYSIDAWRFDVAECVARNQELNVREEVLEEMREELKKVKKDVFLLAEDWADCSEDLQGNKWDSTMNYYSCARPIREFAGEMDLFLERNEELKKKRSKMTASQLASRIRQFYGKLPGVIQYQMFNLIDSHDVIRLHNSPRVSRQDYETAVMILFTLPGAACVYYGDEIALAGGTEAVEFCRNPMDWKWEEKEEARSRYAFYRTLISLKRNSEALGDGGFRIISEEGYVFSYARFTDRELIVVIASTDDACAETTIPLADFGFENYTVNSDVFGKTVETENLPGGMKVHIPAHTSYVLNIKKDCQ
;
A
#
# COMPACT_ATOMS: atom_id res chain seq x y z
N MET A 1 21.02 28.57 11.19
CA MET A 1 20.29 27.86 12.25
C MET A 1 18.83 27.86 11.85
N ALA A 2 18.21 26.69 11.72
CA ALA A 2 16.78 26.60 11.51
C ALA A 2 16.08 27.35 12.66
N GLY A 3 15.15 28.23 12.33
CA GLY A 3 14.37 28.95 13.32
C GLY A 3 13.50 27.98 14.13
N TRP A 4 12.87 28.43 15.23
CA TRP A 4 11.92 27.61 15.98
C TRP A 4 10.77 27.07 15.11
N ILE A 5 10.44 27.79 14.02
CA ILE A 5 9.40 27.44 13.05
C ILE A 5 9.63 26.03 12.49
N ASP A 6 10.89 25.69 12.15
CA ASP A 6 11.21 24.37 11.57
C ASP A 6 11.02 23.23 12.58
N SER A 7 10.98 23.52 13.88
CA SER A 7 10.77 22.54 14.94
C SER A 7 9.30 22.28 15.27
N VAL A 8 8.37 23.10 14.76
CA VAL A 8 6.93 22.93 15.01
C VAL A 8 6.47 21.60 14.46
N TYR A 9 5.77 20.84 15.31
CA TYR A 9 5.23 19.55 14.90
C TYR A 9 3.97 19.17 15.69
N SER A 10 3.01 18.66 14.98
CA SER A 10 1.86 17.89 15.44
C SER A 10 1.47 16.92 14.35
N ASP A 11 0.76 15.86 14.70
CA ASP A 11 0.10 14.93 13.82
C ASP A 11 -1.15 14.35 14.49
N THR A 12 -1.72 13.31 13.89
CA THR A 12 -2.90 12.64 14.45
C THR A 12 -2.58 11.32 15.16
N THR A 13 -1.31 11.08 15.51
CA THR A 13 -0.91 9.91 16.28
C THR A 13 -1.28 10.02 17.76
N LYS A 14 -1.20 8.91 18.49
CA LYS A 14 -1.44 8.85 19.94
C LYS A 14 -0.51 9.77 20.76
N TYR A 15 0.56 10.27 20.16
CA TYR A 15 1.51 11.21 20.80
C TYR A 15 1.01 12.66 20.79
N TYR A 16 0.07 12.99 19.90
CA TYR A 16 -0.47 14.33 19.72
C TYR A 16 -1.99 14.41 19.85
N VAL A 17 -2.67 13.28 19.76
CA VAL A 17 -4.13 13.16 19.94
C VAL A 17 -4.39 12.00 20.88
N SER A 18 -5.05 12.25 22.01
CA SER A 18 -5.28 11.22 23.04
C SER A 18 -6.01 9.98 22.54
N ASN A 19 -6.88 10.13 21.53
CA ASN A 19 -7.48 9.04 20.77
C ASN A 19 -7.53 9.38 19.27
N PRO A 20 -6.68 8.77 18.41
CA PRO A 20 -6.67 8.98 16.96
C PRO A 20 -7.93 8.54 16.22
N CYS A 21 -8.73 7.65 16.81
CA CYS A 21 -10.00 7.15 16.26
C CYS A 21 -11.13 7.34 17.27
N PRO A 22 -11.55 8.61 17.53
CA PRO A 22 -12.52 8.90 18.56
C PRO A 22 -13.92 8.42 18.18
N LYS A 23 -14.81 8.43 19.17
CA LYS A 23 -16.25 8.32 18.95
C LYS A 23 -16.87 9.70 18.82
N VAL A 24 -18.02 9.79 18.14
CA VAL A 24 -18.83 11.02 18.20
C VAL A 24 -19.24 11.28 19.64
N ASN A 25 -19.13 12.54 20.09
CA ASN A 25 -19.27 13.05 21.45
C ASN A 25 -18.17 12.63 22.44
N GLU A 26 -17.07 12.07 21.96
CA GLU A 26 -15.89 11.83 22.78
C GLU A 26 -15.05 13.13 22.90
N LYS A 27 -14.48 13.35 24.07
CA LYS A 27 -13.50 14.40 24.31
C LYS A 27 -12.09 13.89 24.04
N VAL A 28 -11.35 14.63 23.24
CA VAL A 28 -9.95 14.33 22.92
C VAL A 28 -9.06 15.50 23.25
N THR A 29 -7.86 15.21 23.74
CA THR A 29 -6.79 16.20 23.90
C THR A 29 -5.97 16.25 22.63
N ILE A 30 -5.79 17.44 22.07
CA ILE A 30 -4.95 17.70 20.89
C ILE A 30 -3.77 18.56 21.32
N SER A 31 -2.57 18.19 20.88
CA SER A 31 -1.34 18.88 21.26
C SER A 31 -0.44 19.20 20.06
N ILE A 32 0.41 20.20 20.24
CA ILE A 32 1.46 20.62 19.31
C ILE A 32 2.73 20.90 20.10
N ARG A 33 3.91 20.64 19.52
CA ARG A 33 5.20 20.92 20.14
C ARG A 33 6.11 21.75 19.23
N MET A 34 7.07 22.44 19.85
CA MET A 34 8.12 23.19 19.17
C MET A 34 9.31 23.42 20.09
N ARG A 35 10.48 23.75 19.55
CA ARG A 35 11.60 24.18 20.40
C ARG A 35 11.24 25.40 21.25
N ASN A 36 11.77 25.42 22.46
CA ASN A 36 11.58 26.53 23.37
C ASN A 36 12.08 27.84 22.72
N ASN A 37 11.20 28.82 22.65
CA ASN A 37 11.47 30.11 22.07
C ASN A 37 10.66 31.19 22.81
N ARG A 38 11.04 32.45 22.67
CA ARG A 38 10.35 33.61 23.31
C ARG A 38 9.42 34.36 22.34
N GLU A 39 9.30 33.89 21.11
CA GLU A 39 8.52 34.59 20.08
C GLU A 39 7.03 34.23 20.17
N ILE A 40 6.70 33.00 20.55
CA ILE A 40 5.31 32.55 20.72
C ILE A 40 4.66 33.17 21.93
N GLN A 41 3.55 33.86 21.71
CA GLN A 41 2.74 34.46 22.76
C GLN A 41 1.50 33.64 23.09
N LYS A 42 0.86 33.04 22.04
CA LYS A 42 -0.33 32.21 22.20
C LYS A 42 -0.37 31.17 21.09
N VAL A 43 -0.98 30.04 21.40
CA VAL A 43 -1.32 28.98 20.43
C VAL A 43 -2.80 28.74 20.50
N PHE A 44 -3.46 28.65 19.33
CA PHE A 44 -4.87 28.31 19.23
C PHE A 44 -5.05 27.08 18.34
N LEU A 45 -6.01 26.22 18.72
CA LEU A 45 -6.58 25.23 17.85
C LEU A 45 -7.79 25.85 17.13
N ARG A 46 -7.76 25.86 15.82
CA ARG A 46 -8.88 26.27 14.97
C ARG A 46 -9.55 25.05 14.36
N TYR A 47 -10.87 24.93 14.47
CA TYR A 47 -11.66 23.90 13.85
C TYR A 47 -13.05 24.42 13.45
N ARG A 48 -13.82 23.61 12.70
CA ARG A 48 -15.23 23.87 12.45
C ARG A 48 -16.12 22.90 13.22
N GLU A 49 -17.25 23.40 13.66
CA GLU A 49 -18.30 22.63 14.33
C GLU A 49 -19.65 23.05 13.72
N PHE A 50 -20.31 22.13 13.05
CA PHE A 50 -21.55 22.39 12.29
C PHE A 50 -21.44 23.61 11.37
N GLY A 51 -20.31 23.75 10.68
CA GLY A 51 -19.99 24.87 9.80
C GLY A 51 -19.54 26.15 10.48
N LEU A 52 -19.59 26.24 11.81
CA LEU A 52 -19.17 27.40 12.58
C LEU A 52 -17.69 27.29 12.97
N GLU A 53 -16.94 28.36 12.72
CA GLU A 53 -15.54 28.46 13.14
C GLU A 53 -15.41 28.55 14.66
N ARG A 54 -14.47 27.79 15.22
CA ARG A 54 -14.11 27.76 16.62
C ARG A 54 -12.62 28.00 16.77
N LEU A 55 -12.25 28.78 17.79
CA LEU A 55 -10.88 29.03 18.21
C LEU A 55 -10.75 28.68 19.69
N CYS A 56 -9.97 27.65 20.02
CA CYS A 56 -9.68 27.26 21.39
C CYS A 56 -8.25 27.66 21.74
N LEU A 57 -8.08 28.44 22.79
CA LEU A 57 -6.75 28.74 23.35
C LEU A 57 -6.16 27.43 23.89
N MET A 58 -4.92 27.16 23.53
CA MET A 58 -4.16 26.01 24.04
C MET A 58 -3.31 26.44 25.23
N GLU A 59 -3.19 25.56 26.21
CA GLU A 59 -2.40 25.77 27.43
C GLU A 59 -1.02 25.14 27.29
N GLU A 60 0.01 25.82 27.77
CA GLU A 60 1.36 25.27 27.87
C GLU A 60 1.41 24.24 28.99
N CYS A 61 1.70 22.97 28.65
CA CYS A 61 1.70 21.85 29.58
C CYS A 61 3.10 21.27 29.85
N GLU A 62 4.09 21.59 29.02
CA GLU A 62 5.45 21.12 29.17
C GLU A 62 6.43 22.23 28.79
N ALA A 63 7.36 22.54 29.71
CA ALA A 63 8.40 23.55 29.55
C ALA A 63 9.77 22.90 29.73
N GLY A 64 10.46 22.69 28.63
CA GLY A 64 11.81 22.11 28.58
C GLY A 64 12.57 22.64 27.38
N SER A 65 13.39 21.83 26.75
CA SER A 65 13.97 22.12 25.42
C SER A 65 12.90 22.18 24.33
N LEU A 66 11.82 21.40 24.48
CA LEU A 66 10.60 21.48 23.69
C LEU A 66 9.46 22.02 24.55
N LEU A 67 8.71 22.98 24.00
CA LEU A 67 7.44 23.47 24.55
C LEU A 67 6.33 22.62 23.95
N ARG A 68 5.33 22.26 24.78
CA ARG A 68 4.11 21.58 24.36
C ARG A 68 2.89 22.38 24.76
N TYR A 69 1.97 22.54 23.84
CA TYR A 69 0.67 23.17 24.07
C TYR A 69 -0.43 22.16 23.80
N GLU A 70 -1.49 22.16 24.61
CA GLU A 70 -2.62 21.24 24.46
C GLU A 70 -3.95 21.92 24.77
N THR A 71 -5.01 21.34 24.23
CA THR A 71 -6.41 21.68 24.55
C THR A 71 -7.31 20.49 24.40
N GLU A 72 -8.39 20.42 25.19
CA GLU A 72 -9.44 19.41 25.09
C GLU A 72 -10.57 19.92 24.19
N VAL A 73 -11.02 19.09 23.24
CA VAL A 73 -12.16 19.35 22.37
C VAL A 73 -13.10 18.16 22.33
N GLU A 74 -14.41 18.40 22.18
CA GLU A 74 -15.41 17.37 21.99
C GLU A 74 -15.63 17.14 20.48
N ILE A 75 -15.54 15.89 20.02
CA ILE A 75 -15.70 15.52 18.62
C ILE A 75 -17.19 15.33 18.33
N ARG A 76 -17.86 16.29 17.70
CA ARG A 76 -19.31 16.26 17.49
C ARG A 76 -19.75 15.81 16.10
N GLU A 77 -18.81 15.68 15.16
CA GLU A 77 -19.06 15.26 13.78
C GLU A 77 -18.16 14.09 13.41
N LYS A 78 -18.61 13.23 12.47
CA LYS A 78 -17.82 12.08 12.01
C LYS A 78 -16.47 12.48 11.39
N ARG A 79 -16.38 13.68 10.85
CA ARG A 79 -15.17 14.24 10.27
C ARG A 79 -14.81 15.52 11.03
N PHE A 80 -13.74 15.48 11.78
CA PHE A 80 -13.23 16.63 12.54
C PHE A 80 -11.95 17.16 11.91
N GLN A 81 -11.98 18.40 11.41
CA GLN A 81 -10.88 19.06 10.72
C GLN A 81 -10.35 20.22 11.56
N TYR A 82 -9.03 20.30 11.71
CA TYR A 82 -8.41 21.33 12.52
C TYR A 82 -7.04 21.76 12.01
N GLN A 83 -6.60 22.96 12.41
CA GLN A 83 -5.27 23.52 12.21
C GLN A 83 -4.86 24.35 13.43
N PHE A 84 -3.58 24.71 13.49
CA PHE A 84 -3.05 25.50 14.61
C PHE A 84 -2.71 26.91 14.17
N TYR A 85 -3.01 27.90 15.03
CA TYR A 85 -2.61 29.30 14.89
C TYR A 85 -1.54 29.60 15.93
N LEU A 86 -0.35 29.99 15.47
CA LEU A 86 0.81 30.29 16.27
C LEU A 86 1.00 31.82 16.28
N VAL A 87 0.65 32.48 17.37
CA VAL A 87 0.62 33.93 17.47
C VAL A 87 1.96 34.42 18.04
N THR A 88 2.65 35.26 17.30
CA THR A 88 3.83 35.99 17.72
C THR A 88 3.52 37.49 17.93
N GLU A 89 4.48 38.27 18.39
CA GLU A 89 4.30 39.72 18.49
C GLU A 89 4.08 40.39 17.13
N GLN A 90 4.68 39.83 16.06
CA GLN A 90 4.70 40.45 14.75
C GLN A 90 3.61 39.95 13.82
N LYS A 91 3.30 38.63 13.85
CA LYS A 91 2.36 37.99 12.94
C LYS A 91 1.83 36.66 13.47
N ILE A 92 0.89 36.08 12.72
CA ILE A 92 0.35 34.75 12.98
C ILE A 92 0.91 33.80 11.94
N TYR A 93 1.35 32.62 12.39
CA TYR A 93 1.65 31.49 11.53
C TYR A 93 0.53 30.46 11.65
N TYR A 94 0.31 29.72 10.56
CA TYR A 94 -0.73 28.70 10.44
C TYR A 94 -0.07 27.36 10.16
N TYR A 95 -0.36 26.37 10.96
CA TYR A 95 0.22 25.04 10.80
C TYR A 95 -0.86 24.02 10.46
N THR A 96 -0.75 23.41 9.28
CA THR A 96 -1.60 22.33 8.76
C THR A 96 -0.79 21.05 8.62
N GLN A 97 -1.46 19.96 8.27
CA GLN A 97 -0.83 18.68 7.97
C GLN A 97 0.20 18.76 6.82
N PHE A 98 0.11 19.80 5.99
CA PHE A 98 1.00 19.99 4.85
C PHE A 98 2.26 20.80 5.18
N ARG A 99 2.10 21.93 5.85
CA ARG A 99 3.21 22.86 6.19
C ARG A 99 2.78 24.01 7.10
N ILE A 100 3.75 24.82 7.51
CA ILE A 100 3.53 26.13 8.10
C ILE A 100 3.45 27.18 6.99
N THR A 101 2.52 28.14 7.14
CA THR A 101 2.36 29.32 6.31
C THR A 101 2.26 30.58 7.17
N ASP A 102 2.49 31.76 6.60
CA ASP A 102 2.26 33.07 7.20
C ASP A 102 1.04 33.80 6.59
N TYR A 103 0.20 33.04 5.93
CA TYR A 103 -1.14 33.41 5.44
C TYR A 103 -2.11 32.27 5.75
N ILE A 104 -3.41 32.55 5.86
CA ILE A 104 -4.44 31.53 6.13
C ILE A 104 -4.49 30.55 4.95
N PRO A 105 -4.13 29.26 5.16
CA PRO A 105 -4.21 28.23 4.12
C PRO A 105 -5.67 27.82 3.87
N ASP A 106 -5.91 27.16 2.75
CA ASP A 106 -7.19 26.47 2.53
C ASP A 106 -7.32 25.23 3.44
N GLU A 107 -8.56 24.81 3.69
CA GLU A 107 -8.87 23.74 4.66
C GLU A 107 -8.64 22.31 4.12
N SER A 108 -8.29 22.18 2.83
CA SER A 108 -8.04 20.87 2.21
C SER A 108 -6.81 20.16 2.78
N ARG A 109 -6.02 20.87 3.57
CA ARG A 109 -4.78 20.39 4.20
C ARG A 109 -4.83 20.41 5.73
N ASP A 110 -6.00 20.60 6.30
CA ASP A 110 -6.21 20.50 7.73
C ASP A 110 -5.90 19.08 8.24
N PHE A 111 -5.53 18.98 9.50
CA PHE A 111 -5.51 17.68 10.18
C PHE A 111 -6.92 17.12 10.25
N VAL A 112 -7.09 15.83 10.04
CA VAL A 112 -8.40 15.17 10.02
C VAL A 112 -8.42 13.98 10.96
N LEU A 113 -9.39 14.00 11.91
CA LEU A 113 -9.79 12.83 12.67
C LEU A 113 -11.12 12.29 12.11
N LEU A 114 -11.21 10.97 12.02
CA LEU A 114 -12.44 10.26 11.64
C LEU A 114 -13.05 9.63 12.87
N ALA A 115 -14.21 10.15 13.30
CA ALA A 115 -14.94 9.57 14.42
C ALA A 115 -15.78 8.37 13.96
N ASP A 116 -15.92 7.38 14.85
CA ASP A 116 -16.59 6.10 14.58
C ASP A 116 -16.02 5.32 13.38
N TYR A 117 -14.78 5.61 12.99
CA TYR A 117 -14.11 4.92 11.90
C TYR A 117 -13.66 3.52 12.33
N GLU A 118 -14.05 2.50 11.57
CA GLU A 118 -13.63 1.12 11.80
C GLU A 118 -12.33 0.83 11.07
N THR A 119 -11.26 0.79 11.85
CA THR A 119 -9.89 0.55 11.35
C THR A 119 -9.58 -0.94 11.24
N ALA A 120 -8.49 -1.26 10.54
CA ALA A 120 -7.81 -2.55 10.60
C ALA A 120 -6.47 -2.37 11.35
N PRO A 121 -6.46 -2.40 12.69
CA PRO A 121 -5.28 -2.02 13.48
C PRO A 121 -4.05 -2.88 13.22
N TRP A 122 -4.25 -4.12 12.76
CA TRP A 122 -3.20 -5.07 12.43
C TRP A 122 -2.35 -4.64 11.22
N VAL A 123 -2.86 -3.69 10.39
CA VAL A 123 -2.17 -3.24 9.17
C VAL A 123 -0.99 -2.31 9.47
N LYS A 124 -1.03 -1.51 10.54
CA LYS A 124 -0.02 -0.48 10.83
C LYS A 124 1.43 -0.95 10.74
N ASN A 125 1.73 -2.10 11.31
CA ASN A 125 3.07 -2.71 11.31
C ASN A 125 3.11 -3.98 10.46
N ALA A 126 2.14 -4.16 9.56
CA ALA A 126 2.12 -5.31 8.71
C ALA A 126 3.26 -5.25 7.68
N VAL A 127 3.84 -6.40 7.46
CA VAL A 127 4.67 -6.68 6.31
C VAL A 127 3.95 -7.73 5.49
N PHE A 128 3.38 -7.27 4.39
CA PHE A 128 2.73 -8.14 3.42
C PHE A 128 3.76 -8.81 2.52
N TYR A 129 3.43 -10.01 2.09
CA TYR A 129 4.17 -10.71 1.06
C TYR A 129 3.20 -11.09 -0.05
N GLN A 130 3.38 -10.49 -1.23
CA GLN A 130 2.53 -10.76 -2.39
C GLN A 130 2.98 -12.03 -3.08
N ILE A 131 2.05 -12.96 -3.29
CA ILE A 131 2.29 -14.24 -3.94
C ILE A 131 1.47 -14.35 -5.21
N PHE A 132 2.13 -14.69 -6.33
CA PHE A 132 1.51 -15.19 -7.54
C PHE A 132 1.44 -16.72 -7.43
N PRO A 133 0.27 -17.33 -7.12
CA PRO A 133 0.20 -18.71 -6.61
C PRO A 133 0.87 -19.74 -7.53
N ASP A 134 0.59 -19.70 -8.82
CA ASP A 134 1.15 -20.65 -9.81
C ASP A 134 2.69 -20.64 -9.86
N ARG A 135 3.33 -19.55 -9.43
CA ARG A 135 4.79 -19.33 -9.55
C ARG A 135 5.53 -19.43 -8.22
N PHE A 136 4.84 -19.77 -7.13
CA PHE A 136 5.46 -19.74 -5.80
C PHE A 136 6.00 -21.11 -5.36
N CYS A 137 5.15 -22.12 -5.26
CA CYS A 137 5.57 -23.47 -4.87
C CYS A 137 4.52 -24.51 -5.28
N ASN A 138 4.94 -25.56 -5.95
CA ASN A 138 4.08 -26.71 -6.28
C ASN A 138 4.08 -27.69 -5.11
N GLY A 139 2.99 -27.71 -4.33
CA GLY A 139 2.81 -28.59 -3.17
C GLY A 139 2.09 -29.90 -3.50
N THR A 140 1.30 -29.92 -4.60
CA THR A 140 0.46 -31.06 -5.00
C THR A 140 0.53 -31.24 -6.53
N PRO A 141 1.60 -31.82 -7.06
CA PRO A 141 1.82 -31.92 -8.51
C PRO A 141 0.68 -32.58 -9.31
N ASP A 142 -0.10 -33.45 -8.67
CA ASP A 142 -1.17 -34.21 -9.32
C ASP A 142 -2.37 -33.33 -9.75
N ILE A 143 -2.54 -32.14 -9.16
CA ILE A 143 -3.63 -31.20 -9.50
C ILE A 143 -3.20 -30.15 -10.52
N THR A 144 -1.93 -30.08 -10.91
CA THR A 144 -1.45 -29.16 -11.94
C THR A 144 -2.20 -29.39 -13.25
N VAL A 145 -2.53 -28.30 -13.96
CA VAL A 145 -3.12 -28.33 -15.30
C VAL A 145 -2.31 -29.23 -16.22
N LYS A 146 -2.99 -30.07 -17.02
CA LYS A 146 -2.35 -31.04 -17.92
C LYS A 146 -2.23 -30.48 -19.33
N ASP A 147 -1.25 -30.97 -20.07
CA ASP A 147 -1.08 -30.60 -21.49
C ASP A 147 -2.35 -30.92 -22.28
N GLY A 148 -2.96 -29.90 -22.88
CA GLY A 148 -4.17 -30.06 -23.71
C GLY A 148 -5.47 -30.24 -22.92
N GLU A 149 -5.49 -29.93 -21.62
CA GLU A 149 -6.68 -30.12 -20.79
C GLU A 149 -7.88 -29.30 -21.28
N TYR A 150 -7.62 -28.06 -21.72
CA TYR A 150 -8.60 -27.17 -22.34
C TYR A 150 -7.90 -26.18 -23.28
N SER A 151 -8.70 -25.49 -24.08
CA SER A 151 -8.26 -24.36 -24.88
C SER A 151 -9.02 -23.10 -24.50
N TYR A 152 -8.37 -21.95 -24.59
CA TYR A 152 -8.97 -20.66 -24.30
C TYR A 152 -8.37 -19.59 -25.21
N GLN A 153 -9.21 -18.85 -25.93
CA GLN A 153 -8.80 -17.77 -26.84
C GLN A 153 -7.75 -18.18 -27.90
N GLY A 154 -7.87 -19.39 -28.42
CA GLY A 154 -6.97 -19.90 -29.44
C GLY A 154 -5.65 -20.47 -28.95
N HIS A 155 -5.40 -20.43 -27.66
CA HIS A 155 -4.26 -21.07 -27.00
C HIS A 155 -4.72 -22.35 -26.30
N THR A 156 -3.79 -23.27 -26.09
CA THR A 156 -4.02 -24.53 -25.39
C THR A 156 -3.25 -24.55 -24.08
N ALA A 157 -3.93 -24.91 -22.99
CA ALA A 157 -3.32 -25.02 -21.68
C ALA A 157 -2.26 -26.12 -21.65
N TYR A 158 -1.14 -25.84 -20.97
CA TYR A 158 -0.06 -26.80 -20.80
C TYR A 158 0.71 -26.61 -19.49
N ALA A 159 1.25 -27.72 -18.99
CA ALA A 159 2.16 -27.70 -17.85
C ALA A 159 3.59 -27.39 -18.28
N VAL A 160 4.24 -26.45 -17.59
CA VAL A 160 5.67 -26.20 -17.73
C VAL A 160 6.43 -27.33 -17.03
N LYS A 161 7.31 -28.02 -17.76
CA LYS A 161 7.94 -29.26 -17.26
C LYS A 161 9.00 -29.02 -16.20
N GLU A 162 9.80 -27.99 -16.39
CA GLU A 162 10.90 -27.66 -15.47
C GLU A 162 10.55 -26.39 -14.70
N TRP A 163 10.58 -26.48 -13.38
CA TRP A 163 10.20 -25.38 -12.49
C TRP A 163 11.02 -24.09 -12.72
N ASP A 164 12.28 -24.20 -13.06
CA ASP A 164 13.20 -23.09 -13.29
C ASP A 164 13.16 -22.49 -14.70
N THR A 165 12.23 -22.94 -15.54
CA THR A 165 11.99 -22.34 -16.87
C THR A 165 11.56 -20.88 -16.71
N PRO A 166 12.16 -19.92 -17.40
CA PRO A 166 11.69 -18.54 -17.37
C PRO A 166 10.26 -18.37 -17.90
N ALA A 167 9.51 -17.44 -17.30
CA ALA A 167 8.18 -17.08 -17.78
C ALA A 167 8.23 -16.54 -19.21
N LYS A 168 7.17 -16.80 -19.98
CA LYS A 168 7.00 -16.31 -21.34
C LYS A 168 6.01 -15.17 -21.39
N SER A 169 6.02 -14.42 -22.50
CA SER A 169 5.07 -13.33 -22.72
C SER A 169 3.65 -13.86 -22.91
N TYR A 170 2.65 -13.02 -22.65
CA TYR A 170 1.25 -13.32 -22.89
C TYR A 170 0.98 -13.60 -24.37
N ASP A 171 1.65 -12.88 -25.27
CA ASP A 171 1.52 -13.07 -26.72
C ASP A 171 1.93 -14.49 -27.17
N GLU A 172 2.86 -15.12 -26.48
CA GLU A 172 3.31 -16.48 -26.77
C GLU A 172 2.37 -17.55 -26.19
N THR A 173 1.82 -17.31 -24.99
CA THR A 173 1.15 -18.36 -24.20
C THR A 173 -0.34 -18.16 -24.03
N GLY A 174 -0.85 -16.95 -24.25
CA GLY A 174 -2.22 -16.57 -23.88
C GLY A 174 -2.48 -16.64 -22.37
N GLY A 175 -1.43 -16.68 -21.54
CA GLY A 175 -1.56 -16.89 -20.11
C GLY A 175 -1.96 -18.31 -19.71
N LEU A 176 -1.62 -19.31 -20.54
CA LEU A 176 -1.98 -20.72 -20.32
C LEU A 176 -0.76 -21.61 -20.08
N ASP A 177 0.32 -21.04 -19.55
CA ASP A 177 1.57 -21.69 -19.16
C ASP A 177 1.60 -21.94 -17.65
N PHE A 178 1.21 -23.11 -17.19
CA PHE A 178 1.07 -23.45 -15.78
C PHE A 178 2.32 -24.13 -15.22
N TYR A 179 2.86 -23.56 -14.13
CA TYR A 179 3.99 -24.14 -13.37
C TYR A 179 3.48 -25.04 -12.24
N GLY A 180 2.20 -24.91 -11.89
CA GLY A 180 1.54 -25.76 -10.92
C GLY A 180 1.77 -25.38 -9.47
N GLY A 181 2.20 -24.16 -9.17
CA GLY A 181 2.16 -23.65 -7.80
C GLY A 181 0.73 -23.63 -7.28
N ASP A 182 0.53 -23.95 -5.99
CA ASP A 182 -0.77 -24.16 -5.38
C ASP A 182 -0.83 -23.67 -3.91
N LEU A 183 -2.02 -23.73 -3.31
CA LEU A 183 -2.23 -23.30 -1.92
C LEU A 183 -1.55 -24.22 -0.91
N GLU A 184 -1.39 -25.51 -1.21
CA GLU A 184 -0.64 -26.45 -0.39
C GLU A 184 0.85 -26.10 -0.40
N GLY A 185 1.41 -25.74 -1.56
CA GLY A 185 2.78 -25.25 -1.68
C GLY A 185 3.03 -23.99 -0.86
N ILE A 186 2.07 -23.06 -0.85
CA ILE A 186 2.14 -21.88 0.03
C ILE A 186 2.12 -22.30 1.49
N CYS A 187 1.24 -23.23 1.86
CA CYS A 187 1.16 -23.75 3.22
C CYS A 187 2.49 -24.37 3.69
N GLN A 188 3.17 -25.13 2.82
CA GLN A 188 4.48 -25.73 3.10
C GLN A 188 5.60 -24.70 3.29
N LYS A 189 5.42 -23.45 2.79
CA LYS A 189 6.40 -22.37 2.87
C LYS A 189 6.08 -21.30 3.93
N LEU A 190 5.07 -21.51 4.76
CA LEU A 190 4.73 -20.58 5.84
C LEU A 190 5.85 -20.36 6.84
N ASP A 191 6.65 -21.38 7.11
CA ASP A 191 7.80 -21.25 8.04
C ASP A 191 8.89 -20.34 7.45
N TYR A 192 9.17 -20.43 6.14
CA TYR A 192 10.05 -19.49 5.43
C TYR A 192 9.57 -18.05 5.56
N LEU A 193 8.28 -17.80 5.34
CA LEU A 193 7.69 -16.47 5.44
C LEU A 193 7.72 -15.94 6.88
N GLN A 194 7.49 -16.81 7.86
CA GLN A 194 7.58 -16.46 9.27
C GLN A 194 9.03 -16.15 9.70
N GLU A 195 10.01 -16.89 9.23
CA GLU A 195 11.44 -16.62 9.47
C GLU A 195 11.91 -15.31 8.82
N LEU A 196 11.39 -14.98 7.64
CA LEU A 196 11.62 -13.68 7.00
C LEU A 196 11.01 -12.55 7.84
N GLY A 197 9.96 -12.83 8.63
CA GLY A 197 9.27 -11.89 9.51
C GLY A 197 7.95 -11.37 8.92
N VAL A 198 7.47 -11.93 7.82
CA VAL A 198 6.17 -11.62 7.20
C VAL A 198 5.03 -11.99 8.16
N ASN A 199 4.00 -11.15 8.22
CA ASN A 199 2.81 -11.41 9.04
C ASN A 199 1.48 -11.23 8.30
N ALA A 200 1.53 -10.94 7.01
CA ALA A 200 0.36 -10.91 6.15
C ALA A 200 0.74 -11.42 4.74
N ILE A 201 -0.13 -12.20 4.12
CA ILE A 201 0.01 -12.63 2.73
C ILE A 201 -1.04 -11.92 1.89
N TYR A 202 -0.64 -11.42 0.74
CA TYR A 202 -1.51 -10.97 -0.33
C TYR A 202 -1.42 -12.01 -1.46
N LEU A 203 -2.52 -12.71 -1.73
CA LEU A 203 -2.64 -13.64 -2.85
C LEU A 203 -3.21 -12.93 -4.07
N ASN A 204 -2.53 -13.01 -5.21
CA ASN A 204 -3.16 -12.77 -6.50
C ASN A 204 -4.37 -13.70 -6.68
N PRO A 205 -5.31 -13.43 -7.60
CA PRO A 205 -6.58 -14.13 -7.66
C PRO A 205 -6.45 -15.66 -7.66
N ILE A 206 -7.37 -16.33 -6.95
CA ILE A 206 -7.38 -17.79 -6.80
C ILE A 206 -8.73 -18.43 -7.19
N PHE A 207 -9.66 -17.62 -7.69
CA PHE A 207 -10.96 -18.11 -8.15
C PHE A 207 -10.83 -18.98 -9.41
N LEU A 208 -11.84 -19.80 -9.66
CA LEU A 208 -11.92 -20.60 -10.88
C LEU A 208 -11.79 -19.69 -12.10
N SER A 209 -10.78 -19.96 -12.94
CA SER A 209 -10.44 -19.13 -14.10
C SER A 209 -9.63 -19.94 -15.11
N PRO A 210 -9.75 -19.65 -16.42
CA PRO A 210 -8.98 -20.35 -17.44
C PRO A 210 -7.51 -19.93 -17.47
N SER A 211 -7.17 -18.70 -17.10
CA SER A 211 -5.81 -18.18 -17.19
C SER A 211 -4.99 -18.37 -15.92
N VAL A 212 -3.68 -18.30 -16.05
CA VAL A 212 -2.75 -18.36 -14.91
C VAL A 212 -2.86 -17.15 -14.00
N HIS A 213 -3.24 -15.98 -14.53
CA HIS A 213 -3.38 -14.75 -13.74
C HIS A 213 -4.73 -14.65 -12.99
N LYS A 214 -5.75 -15.34 -13.45
CA LYS A 214 -7.08 -15.52 -12.83
C LYS A 214 -7.91 -14.24 -12.63
N TYR A 215 -7.57 -13.13 -13.29
CA TYR A 215 -8.42 -11.92 -13.29
C TYR A 215 -9.67 -12.08 -14.17
N ASP A 216 -9.68 -13.04 -15.07
CA ASP A 216 -10.80 -13.46 -15.91
C ASP A 216 -11.60 -14.60 -15.24
N SER A 217 -12.15 -14.33 -14.05
CA SER A 217 -12.85 -15.34 -13.24
C SER A 217 -14.08 -15.90 -13.92
N LEU A 218 -14.22 -17.22 -13.90
CA LEU A 218 -15.39 -17.98 -14.37
C LEU A 218 -16.49 -18.07 -13.32
N ASP A 219 -16.08 -18.20 -12.04
CA ASP A 219 -16.99 -18.34 -10.91
C ASP A 219 -16.33 -17.84 -9.62
N TYR A 220 -16.84 -16.75 -9.05
CA TYR A 220 -16.34 -16.18 -7.80
C TYR A 220 -16.73 -16.96 -6.54
N PHE A 221 -17.61 -17.93 -6.66
CA PHE A 221 -18.00 -18.81 -5.55
C PHE A 221 -17.15 -20.07 -5.45
N LYS A 222 -16.17 -20.25 -6.34
CA LYS A 222 -15.29 -21.41 -6.38
C LYS A 222 -13.82 -21.01 -6.39
N ILE A 223 -13.04 -21.69 -5.57
CA ILE A 223 -11.57 -21.64 -5.68
C ILE A 223 -11.16 -22.64 -6.78
N ASP A 224 -10.16 -22.26 -7.56
CA ASP A 224 -9.67 -23.09 -8.65
C ASP A 224 -9.19 -24.47 -8.14
N PRO A 225 -9.71 -25.57 -8.67
CA PRO A 225 -9.29 -26.91 -8.26
C PRO A 225 -7.80 -27.18 -8.52
N HIS A 226 -7.19 -26.53 -9.53
CA HIS A 226 -5.75 -26.63 -9.79
C HIS A 226 -4.88 -25.90 -8.73
N LEU A 227 -5.52 -25.09 -7.89
CA LEU A 227 -4.90 -24.51 -6.69
C LEU A 227 -5.25 -25.29 -5.41
N GLY A 228 -6.06 -26.35 -5.51
CA GLY A 228 -6.49 -27.20 -4.40
C GLY A 228 -7.91 -26.93 -3.89
N GLY A 229 -8.65 -26.00 -4.50
CA GLY A 229 -10.04 -25.71 -4.17
C GLY A 229 -10.25 -25.13 -2.78
N GLU A 230 -11.50 -25.12 -2.34
CA GLU A 230 -11.93 -24.51 -1.06
C GLU A 230 -11.28 -25.18 0.16
N ALA A 231 -11.04 -26.48 0.12
CA ALA A 231 -10.41 -27.20 1.24
C ALA A 231 -8.95 -26.77 1.46
N ALA A 232 -8.22 -26.50 0.39
CA ALA A 232 -6.85 -26.00 0.51
C ALA A 232 -6.81 -24.55 1.01
N LEU A 233 -7.77 -23.71 0.64
CA LEU A 233 -7.91 -22.36 1.19
C LEU A 233 -8.20 -22.39 2.70
N GLU A 234 -9.16 -23.22 3.12
CA GLU A 234 -9.49 -23.38 4.55
C GLU A 234 -8.27 -23.81 5.36
N LYS A 235 -7.54 -24.81 4.89
CA LYS A 235 -6.29 -25.28 5.51
C LYS A 235 -5.23 -24.18 5.60
N LEU A 236 -5.02 -23.41 4.51
CA LEU A 236 -4.05 -22.33 4.46
C LEU A 236 -4.40 -21.24 5.47
N VAL A 237 -5.65 -20.77 5.48
CA VAL A 237 -6.09 -19.72 6.41
C VAL A 237 -5.94 -20.17 7.86
N GLN A 238 -6.34 -21.39 8.18
CA GLN A 238 -6.15 -21.96 9.52
C GLN A 238 -4.66 -21.94 9.91
N ALA A 239 -3.79 -22.47 9.06
CA ALA A 239 -2.35 -22.53 9.32
C ALA A 239 -1.71 -21.15 9.48
N MET A 240 -2.20 -20.15 8.74
CA MET A 240 -1.78 -18.75 8.85
C MET A 240 -2.23 -18.14 10.18
N HIS A 241 -3.52 -18.29 10.53
CA HIS A 241 -4.05 -17.76 11.79
C HIS A 241 -3.39 -18.36 13.02
N GLU A 242 -3.05 -19.66 13.00
CA GLU A 242 -2.28 -20.33 14.07
C GLU A 242 -0.89 -19.69 14.27
N ARG A 243 -0.31 -19.10 13.22
CA ARG A 243 0.96 -18.34 13.25
C ARG A 243 0.80 -16.84 13.51
N GLY A 244 -0.45 -16.38 13.72
CA GLY A 244 -0.75 -14.95 13.84
C GLY A 244 -0.60 -14.16 12.54
N MET A 245 -0.61 -14.83 11.40
CA MET A 245 -0.55 -14.23 10.07
C MET A 245 -1.94 -13.92 9.53
N LYS A 246 -2.05 -12.92 8.65
CA LYS A 246 -3.28 -12.43 8.02
C LYS A 246 -3.31 -12.74 6.52
N LEU A 247 -4.51 -13.00 5.97
CA LEU A 247 -4.69 -13.27 4.54
C LEU A 247 -5.51 -12.19 3.87
N MET A 248 -4.98 -11.62 2.78
CA MET A 248 -5.68 -10.79 1.82
C MET A 248 -5.85 -11.54 0.50
N MET A 249 -7.09 -11.65 0.02
CA MET A 249 -7.42 -12.17 -1.29
C MET A 249 -7.66 -11.03 -2.29
N ASP A 250 -7.39 -11.32 -3.55
CA ASP A 250 -7.60 -10.43 -4.70
C ASP A 250 -8.87 -10.80 -5.45
N ILE A 251 -9.63 -9.79 -5.88
CA ILE A 251 -10.86 -9.99 -6.64
C ILE A 251 -11.10 -8.88 -7.66
N SER A 252 -11.47 -9.26 -8.87
CA SER A 252 -11.94 -8.35 -9.91
C SER A 252 -13.47 -8.26 -9.88
N VAL A 253 -14.02 -7.21 -9.24
CA VAL A 253 -15.46 -6.94 -9.22
C VAL A 253 -15.90 -5.93 -10.29
N ASN A 254 -15.00 -5.52 -11.16
CA ASN A 254 -15.29 -4.63 -12.28
C ASN A 254 -15.83 -5.38 -13.51
N HIS A 255 -15.37 -6.60 -13.73
CA HIS A 255 -15.67 -7.45 -14.90
C HIS A 255 -15.62 -8.93 -14.50
N THR A 256 -16.09 -9.79 -15.38
CA THR A 256 -15.90 -11.25 -15.30
C THR A 256 -15.12 -11.73 -16.52
N SER A 257 -14.79 -13.03 -16.60
CA SER A 257 -14.47 -13.65 -17.89
C SER A 257 -15.68 -13.56 -18.83
N SER A 258 -15.41 -13.44 -20.15
CA SER A 258 -16.44 -13.62 -21.17
C SER A 258 -17.05 -15.03 -21.14
N ASP A 259 -16.38 -15.97 -20.52
CA ASP A 259 -16.82 -17.35 -20.37
C ASP A 259 -17.29 -17.70 -18.95
N ALA A 260 -17.41 -16.70 -18.08
CA ALA A 260 -18.02 -16.85 -16.76
C ALA A 260 -19.46 -17.37 -16.87
N ALA A 261 -19.93 -18.12 -15.87
CA ALA A 261 -21.29 -18.66 -15.84
C ALA A 261 -22.37 -17.58 -16.07
N TRP A 262 -22.12 -16.36 -15.63
CA TRP A 262 -23.06 -15.23 -15.82
C TRP A 262 -23.08 -14.67 -17.24
N PHE A 263 -22.00 -14.83 -18.03
CA PHE A 263 -21.87 -14.28 -19.39
C PHE A 263 -21.92 -15.36 -20.47
N ASN A 264 -20.98 -16.30 -20.45
CA ASN A 264 -20.88 -17.53 -21.24
C ASN A 264 -20.91 -17.32 -22.76
N LYS A 265 -19.87 -16.66 -23.30
CA LYS A 265 -19.77 -16.37 -24.75
C LYS A 265 -19.38 -17.57 -25.59
N SER A 266 -18.38 -18.36 -25.18
CA SER A 266 -17.90 -19.48 -25.98
C SER A 266 -18.76 -20.75 -25.85
N GLY A 267 -19.30 -20.99 -24.65
CA GLY A 267 -19.95 -22.26 -24.30
C GLY A 267 -18.96 -23.39 -24.03
N GLU A 268 -17.66 -23.10 -23.87
CA GLU A 268 -16.63 -24.13 -23.62
C GLU A 268 -16.65 -24.65 -22.18
N PHE A 269 -16.93 -23.78 -21.20
CA PHE A 269 -16.93 -24.13 -19.78
C PHE A 269 -18.31 -24.41 -19.21
N TYR A 270 -19.37 -23.90 -19.83
CA TYR A 270 -20.76 -24.07 -19.42
C TYR A 270 -21.67 -24.34 -20.61
N ASP A 271 -22.84 -24.99 -20.36
CA ASP A 271 -23.87 -25.17 -21.38
C ASP A 271 -24.30 -23.82 -21.97
N GLN A 272 -24.37 -23.71 -23.30
CA GLN A 272 -24.74 -22.46 -23.99
C GLN A 272 -26.12 -21.89 -23.60
N ALA A 273 -27.00 -22.71 -22.99
CA ALA A 273 -28.28 -22.22 -22.45
C ALA A 273 -28.12 -21.33 -21.20
N ILE A 274 -26.95 -21.35 -20.59
CA ILE A 274 -26.62 -20.57 -19.38
C ILE A 274 -25.98 -19.25 -19.77
N GLY A 275 -26.21 -18.20 -19.00
CA GLY A 275 -25.55 -16.91 -19.12
C GLY A 275 -26.22 -15.92 -20.07
N ALA A 276 -25.66 -14.72 -20.07
CA ALA A 276 -26.25 -13.53 -20.70
C ALA A 276 -26.07 -13.47 -22.21
N TYR A 277 -24.97 -14.03 -22.75
CA TYR A 277 -24.56 -13.74 -24.13
C TYR A 277 -25.50 -14.32 -25.17
N HIS A 278 -25.87 -15.61 -25.05
CA HIS A 278 -26.75 -16.31 -25.98
C HIS A 278 -28.24 -16.22 -25.63
N ASN A 279 -28.57 -15.82 -24.40
CA ASN A 279 -29.96 -15.75 -23.94
C ASN A 279 -30.35 -14.31 -23.54
N PRO A 280 -30.95 -13.51 -24.46
CA PRO A 280 -31.40 -12.15 -24.14
C PRO A 280 -32.46 -12.05 -23.04
N LYS A 281 -33.06 -13.19 -22.64
CA LYS A 281 -34.05 -13.26 -21.55
C LYS A 281 -33.46 -13.78 -20.25
N ALA A 282 -32.18 -14.14 -20.23
CA ALA A 282 -31.51 -14.53 -19.00
C ALA A 282 -31.50 -13.36 -18.01
N GLU A 283 -31.65 -13.67 -16.74
CA GLU A 283 -31.63 -12.68 -15.68
C GLU A 283 -30.26 -11.98 -15.61
N GLU A 284 -29.20 -12.72 -15.90
CA GLU A 284 -27.80 -12.26 -15.95
C GLU A 284 -27.56 -11.24 -17.07
N ARG A 285 -28.50 -11.12 -18.02
CA ARG A 285 -28.40 -10.07 -19.06
C ARG A 285 -28.30 -8.66 -18.47
N ALA A 286 -28.99 -8.40 -17.37
CA ALA A 286 -28.98 -7.12 -16.67
C ALA A 286 -27.66 -6.87 -15.90
N PHE A 287 -26.81 -7.89 -15.74
CA PHE A 287 -25.52 -7.75 -15.04
C PHE A 287 -24.47 -7.06 -15.90
N TYR A 288 -24.74 -6.90 -17.20
CA TYR A 288 -23.81 -6.33 -18.20
C TYR A 288 -24.48 -5.24 -19.01
N PHE A 289 -23.68 -4.50 -19.77
CA PHE A 289 -24.15 -3.48 -20.70
C PHE A 289 -24.18 -4.08 -22.10
N PHE A 290 -25.35 -4.20 -22.70
CA PHE A 290 -25.54 -4.69 -24.06
C PHE A 290 -26.30 -3.67 -24.90
N ASP A 291 -25.89 -3.47 -26.17
CA ASP A 291 -26.66 -2.75 -27.15
C ASP A 291 -27.68 -3.66 -27.91
N ALA A 292 -28.42 -3.07 -28.86
CA ALA A 292 -29.41 -3.77 -29.65
C ALA A 292 -28.81 -4.83 -30.62
N GLU A 293 -27.55 -4.69 -30.95
CA GLU A 293 -26.79 -5.54 -31.89
C GLU A 293 -25.98 -6.62 -31.15
N ASN A 294 -26.17 -6.74 -29.84
CA ASN A 294 -25.50 -7.68 -28.96
C ASN A 294 -24.01 -7.38 -28.71
N HIS A 295 -23.53 -6.17 -29.01
CA HIS A 295 -22.24 -5.72 -28.50
C HIS A 295 -22.35 -5.43 -27.00
N TYR A 296 -21.24 -5.54 -26.28
CA TYR A 296 -21.20 -5.34 -24.84
C TYR A 296 -20.02 -4.48 -24.42
N ASP A 297 -20.18 -3.77 -23.33
CA ASP A 297 -19.11 -2.97 -22.73
C ASP A 297 -18.06 -3.86 -22.08
N THR A 298 -16.80 -3.46 -22.14
CA THR A 298 -15.65 -4.23 -21.67
C THR A 298 -14.69 -3.36 -20.87
N TRP A 299 -13.83 -3.98 -20.09
CA TRP A 299 -12.73 -3.26 -19.47
C TRP A 299 -11.67 -2.92 -20.53
N CYS A 300 -11.44 -1.60 -20.73
CA CYS A 300 -10.41 -1.08 -21.66
C CYS A 300 -10.43 -1.65 -23.08
N GLY A 301 -11.58 -2.10 -23.58
CA GLY A 301 -11.70 -2.72 -24.91
C GLY A 301 -11.27 -4.19 -24.98
N VAL A 302 -10.97 -4.82 -23.84
CA VAL A 302 -10.60 -6.25 -23.77
C VAL A 302 -11.86 -7.10 -23.85
N GLU A 303 -12.15 -7.69 -25.02
CA GLU A 303 -13.38 -8.45 -25.29
C GLU A 303 -13.64 -9.61 -24.32
N THR A 304 -12.61 -10.14 -23.71
CA THR A 304 -12.69 -11.25 -22.76
C THR A 304 -13.07 -10.84 -21.34
N MET A 305 -13.21 -9.51 -21.12
CA MET A 305 -13.51 -8.94 -19.81
C MET A 305 -14.77 -8.05 -19.85
N PRO A 306 -15.98 -8.65 -20.01
CA PRO A 306 -17.25 -7.93 -20.03
C PRO A 306 -17.49 -7.21 -18.70
N LYS A 307 -17.86 -5.93 -18.80
CA LYS A 307 -17.99 -5.03 -17.67
C LYS A 307 -19.31 -5.24 -16.91
N LEU A 308 -19.23 -5.28 -15.58
CA LEU A 308 -20.39 -5.44 -14.70
C LEU A 308 -21.18 -4.14 -14.51
N ASN A 309 -22.51 -4.26 -14.59
CA ASN A 309 -23.49 -3.20 -14.48
C ASN A 309 -24.07 -3.10 -13.07
N TYR A 310 -23.48 -2.29 -12.22
CA TYR A 310 -23.98 -2.03 -10.85
C TYR A 310 -25.25 -1.15 -10.78
N GLY A 311 -25.84 -0.75 -11.89
CA GLY A 311 -27.23 -0.29 -11.96
C GLY A 311 -28.22 -1.40 -11.64
N CYS A 312 -27.85 -2.66 -11.85
CA CYS A 312 -28.63 -3.84 -11.53
C CYS A 312 -28.58 -4.15 -10.02
N GLN A 313 -29.72 -4.03 -9.33
CA GLN A 313 -29.81 -4.28 -7.89
C GLN A 313 -29.49 -5.73 -7.53
N LYS A 314 -29.89 -6.69 -8.39
CA LYS A 314 -29.61 -8.11 -8.17
C LYS A 314 -28.12 -8.41 -8.23
N LEU A 315 -27.37 -7.74 -9.10
CA LEU A 315 -25.91 -7.88 -9.13
C LEU A 315 -25.30 -7.41 -7.80
N ARG A 316 -25.73 -6.26 -7.28
CA ARG A 316 -25.28 -5.78 -5.95
C ARG A 316 -25.59 -6.79 -4.84
N ASP A 317 -26.79 -7.40 -4.88
CA ASP A 317 -27.18 -8.44 -3.93
C ASP A 317 -26.22 -9.63 -3.96
N ILE A 318 -25.85 -10.11 -5.16
CA ILE A 318 -24.97 -11.27 -5.35
C ILE A 318 -23.53 -10.92 -4.96
N VAL A 319 -23.06 -9.71 -5.27
CA VAL A 319 -21.66 -9.36 -5.05
C VAL A 319 -21.39 -9.04 -3.57
N TYR A 320 -22.24 -8.22 -2.90
CA TYR A 320 -21.89 -7.75 -1.55
C TYR A 320 -23.04 -7.58 -0.55
N ARG A 321 -24.34 -7.51 -0.96
CA ARG A 321 -25.42 -7.20 -0.01
C ARG A 321 -25.91 -8.40 0.76
N LYS A 322 -26.23 -9.51 0.08
CA LYS A 322 -26.75 -10.72 0.74
C LYS A 322 -25.71 -11.38 1.63
N ASP A 323 -26.18 -12.14 2.61
CA ASP A 323 -25.31 -12.86 3.54
C ASP A 323 -24.48 -13.93 2.84
N ASP A 324 -25.00 -14.53 1.76
CA ASP A 324 -24.34 -15.50 0.90
C ASP A 324 -23.66 -14.86 -0.32
N SER A 325 -23.47 -13.54 -0.32
CA SER A 325 -22.81 -12.81 -1.41
C SER A 325 -21.34 -13.19 -1.56
N VAL A 326 -20.80 -12.96 -2.77
CA VAL A 326 -19.42 -13.27 -3.12
C VAL A 326 -18.43 -12.76 -2.08
N LEU A 327 -18.47 -11.46 -1.76
CA LEU A 327 -17.49 -10.85 -0.87
C LEU A 327 -17.64 -11.29 0.59
N LYS A 328 -18.86 -11.60 1.06
CA LYS A 328 -19.10 -12.05 2.43
C LYS A 328 -18.77 -13.52 2.65
N LYS A 329 -19.01 -14.38 1.65
CA LYS A 329 -18.71 -15.83 1.72
C LYS A 329 -17.29 -16.09 2.26
N TRP A 330 -16.29 -15.41 1.73
CA TRP A 330 -14.90 -15.65 2.06
C TRP A 330 -14.44 -14.99 3.37
N LEU A 331 -15.16 -13.95 3.82
CA LEU A 331 -14.93 -13.33 5.14
C LEU A 331 -15.49 -14.17 6.29
N LEU A 332 -16.44 -15.05 6.01
CA LEU A 332 -17.10 -15.90 7.00
C LEU A 332 -16.41 -17.26 7.15
N PRO A 333 -16.59 -17.95 8.30
CA PRO A 333 -16.12 -19.31 8.46
C PRO A 333 -16.69 -20.24 7.37
N PRO A 334 -15.89 -21.24 6.90
CA PRO A 334 -14.59 -21.64 7.45
C PRO A 334 -13.41 -20.83 6.92
N TYR A 335 -13.59 -20.00 5.89
CA TYR A 335 -12.48 -19.32 5.21
C TYR A 335 -11.91 -18.15 6.02
N SER A 336 -12.76 -17.25 6.54
CA SER A 336 -12.39 -16.18 7.48
C SER A 336 -11.20 -15.32 7.06
N ILE A 337 -11.06 -14.99 5.76
CA ILE A 337 -9.98 -14.12 5.28
C ILE A 337 -10.02 -12.74 5.98
N ASP A 338 -8.90 -12.01 5.98
CA ASP A 338 -8.75 -10.77 6.76
C ASP A 338 -8.85 -9.50 5.94
N ALA A 339 -8.70 -9.60 4.62
CA ALA A 339 -8.67 -8.44 3.74
C ALA A 339 -9.08 -8.79 2.31
N TRP A 340 -9.51 -7.75 1.59
CA TRP A 340 -9.75 -7.78 0.16
C TRP A 340 -8.85 -6.77 -0.57
N ARG A 341 -8.26 -7.16 -1.68
CA ARG A 341 -7.74 -6.26 -2.71
C ARG A 341 -8.71 -6.24 -3.88
N PHE A 342 -9.15 -5.06 -4.27
CA PHE A 342 -10.06 -4.85 -5.39
C PHE A 342 -9.28 -4.43 -6.63
N ASP A 343 -9.31 -5.29 -7.62
CA ASP A 343 -8.70 -5.10 -8.92
C ASP A 343 -9.38 -3.96 -9.68
N VAL A 344 -8.59 -3.11 -10.36
CA VAL A 344 -9.01 -1.95 -11.15
C VAL A 344 -10.13 -1.12 -10.47
N ALA A 345 -9.95 -0.86 -9.19
CA ALA A 345 -10.97 -0.25 -8.33
C ALA A 345 -11.44 1.13 -8.82
N GLU A 346 -10.60 1.86 -9.57
CA GLU A 346 -10.96 3.10 -10.22
C GLU A 346 -12.05 2.95 -11.29
N CYS A 347 -12.18 1.75 -11.88
CA CYS A 347 -13.15 1.46 -12.94
C CYS A 347 -14.48 0.90 -12.42
N VAL A 348 -14.56 0.44 -11.18
CA VAL A 348 -15.75 -0.22 -10.61
C VAL A 348 -16.97 0.71 -10.63
N ALA A 349 -18.13 0.15 -11.03
CA ALA A 349 -19.45 0.78 -11.01
C ALA A 349 -19.58 2.10 -11.81
N ARG A 350 -18.75 2.30 -12.82
CA ARG A 350 -18.86 3.44 -13.74
C ARG A 350 -18.42 3.08 -15.16
N ASN A 351 -19.11 3.67 -16.14
CA ASN A 351 -18.73 3.73 -17.55
C ASN A 351 -19.25 5.02 -18.16
N GLN A 352 -19.33 5.12 -19.50
CA GLN A 352 -19.82 6.30 -20.19
C GLN A 352 -21.32 6.57 -19.96
N GLU A 353 -22.12 5.54 -19.69
CA GLU A 353 -23.58 5.62 -19.56
C GLU A 353 -24.04 5.73 -18.11
N LEU A 354 -23.30 5.14 -17.16
CA LEU A 354 -23.67 5.02 -15.76
C LEU A 354 -22.49 5.32 -14.84
N ASN A 355 -22.70 6.16 -13.84
CA ASN A 355 -21.75 6.34 -12.75
C ASN A 355 -22.49 6.28 -11.40
N VAL A 356 -22.44 5.12 -10.78
CA VAL A 356 -22.98 4.85 -9.43
C VAL A 356 -21.88 4.45 -8.44
N ARG A 357 -20.66 4.83 -8.78
CA ARG A 357 -19.46 4.43 -8.05
C ARG A 357 -19.49 4.82 -6.56
N GLU A 358 -19.82 6.07 -6.27
CA GLU A 358 -19.87 6.57 -4.89
C GLU A 358 -20.80 5.70 -4.01
N GLU A 359 -22.04 5.55 -4.46
CA GLU A 359 -23.05 4.76 -3.76
C GLU A 359 -22.63 3.31 -3.56
N VAL A 360 -22.11 2.67 -4.62
CA VAL A 360 -21.71 1.24 -4.59
C VAL A 360 -20.53 1.00 -3.65
N LEU A 361 -19.51 1.86 -3.66
CA LEU A 361 -18.34 1.68 -2.81
C LEU A 361 -18.66 1.93 -1.33
N GLU A 362 -19.49 2.93 -1.04
CA GLU A 362 -19.97 3.20 0.33
C GLU A 362 -20.79 2.03 0.87
N GLU A 363 -21.79 1.54 0.09
CA GLU A 363 -22.57 0.35 0.46
C GLU A 363 -21.70 -0.89 0.66
N MET A 364 -20.77 -1.13 -0.27
CA MET A 364 -19.85 -2.28 -0.19
C MET A 364 -19.05 -2.25 1.10
N ARG A 365 -18.45 -1.09 1.44
CA ARG A 365 -17.75 -0.91 2.70
C ARG A 365 -18.66 -1.19 3.90
N GLU A 366 -19.83 -0.58 3.96
CA GLU A 366 -20.76 -0.75 5.08
C GLU A 366 -21.15 -2.22 5.28
N GLU A 367 -21.46 -2.93 4.18
CA GLU A 367 -21.87 -4.32 4.23
C GLU A 367 -20.72 -5.25 4.69
N LEU A 368 -19.49 -5.01 4.24
CA LEU A 368 -18.34 -5.83 4.63
C LEU A 368 -17.91 -5.55 6.08
N LYS A 369 -17.93 -4.29 6.53
CA LYS A 369 -17.61 -3.91 7.92
C LYS A 369 -18.67 -4.42 8.92
N LYS A 370 -19.92 -4.64 8.52
CA LYS A 370 -20.93 -5.32 9.35
C LYS A 370 -20.54 -6.78 9.63
N VAL A 371 -19.93 -7.46 8.66
CA VAL A 371 -19.50 -8.86 8.79
C VAL A 371 -18.22 -8.97 9.62
N LYS A 372 -17.21 -8.15 9.29
CA LYS A 372 -15.90 -8.17 9.94
C LYS A 372 -15.39 -6.73 10.09
N LYS A 373 -15.46 -6.19 11.31
CA LYS A 373 -15.13 -4.77 11.58
C LYS A 373 -13.71 -4.39 11.20
N ASP A 374 -12.76 -5.30 11.41
CA ASP A 374 -11.34 -5.13 11.12
C ASP A 374 -10.91 -5.67 9.75
N VAL A 375 -11.87 -5.97 8.85
CA VAL A 375 -11.54 -6.30 7.45
C VAL A 375 -10.82 -5.11 6.81
N PHE A 376 -9.72 -5.38 6.11
CA PHE A 376 -8.99 -4.35 5.39
C PHE A 376 -9.41 -4.33 3.93
N LEU A 377 -9.80 -3.16 3.42
CA LEU A 377 -10.30 -2.98 2.06
C LEU A 377 -9.27 -2.16 1.26
N LEU A 378 -8.51 -2.84 0.41
CA LEU A 378 -7.43 -2.30 -0.40
C LEU A 378 -7.90 -2.11 -1.84
N ALA A 379 -7.82 -0.89 -2.35
CA ALA A 379 -8.04 -0.60 -3.77
C ALA A 379 -6.75 -0.77 -4.58
N GLU A 380 -6.86 -1.23 -5.82
CA GLU A 380 -5.87 -0.90 -6.82
C GLU A 380 -6.27 0.40 -7.50
N ASP A 381 -5.42 1.41 -7.42
CA ASP A 381 -5.53 2.66 -8.18
C ASP A 381 -4.13 3.23 -8.40
N TRP A 382 -3.79 3.54 -9.65
CA TRP A 382 -2.45 4.00 -10.03
C TRP A 382 -2.30 5.53 -9.95
N ALA A 383 -3.42 6.23 -9.78
CA ALA A 383 -3.50 7.68 -9.75
C ALA A 383 -3.70 8.25 -8.34
N ASP A 384 -4.00 9.52 -8.25
CA ASP A 384 -4.35 10.19 -7.01
C ASP A 384 -5.80 9.85 -6.62
N CYS A 385 -5.98 8.80 -5.85
CA CYS A 385 -7.28 8.35 -5.34
C CYS A 385 -7.61 8.90 -3.94
N SER A 386 -7.00 10.01 -3.53
CA SER A 386 -7.19 10.56 -2.18
C SER A 386 -8.64 10.87 -1.82
N GLU A 387 -9.52 11.12 -2.80
CA GLU A 387 -10.96 11.31 -2.59
C GLU A 387 -11.67 10.02 -2.13
N ASP A 388 -11.16 8.86 -2.48
CA ASP A 388 -11.70 7.58 -2.05
C ASP A 388 -11.15 7.09 -0.69
N LEU A 389 -10.15 7.78 -0.18
CA LEU A 389 -9.46 7.50 1.07
C LEU A 389 -9.89 8.48 2.19
N GLN A 390 -11.19 8.78 2.27
CA GLN A 390 -11.74 9.71 3.25
C GLN A 390 -12.55 9.02 4.37
N GLY A 391 -12.45 7.69 4.48
CA GLY A 391 -13.04 6.89 5.54
C GLY A 391 -14.41 6.26 5.21
N ASN A 392 -14.98 6.57 4.06
CA ASN A 392 -16.30 6.06 3.64
C ASN A 392 -16.25 5.00 2.53
N LYS A 393 -15.09 4.76 1.91
CA LYS A 393 -14.91 3.79 0.82
C LYS A 393 -13.77 2.81 1.15
N TRP A 394 -12.56 3.07 0.68
CA TRP A 394 -11.41 2.20 0.91
C TRP A 394 -10.66 2.54 2.20
N ASP A 395 -10.03 1.54 2.82
CA ASP A 395 -9.09 1.75 3.93
C ASP A 395 -7.72 2.18 3.43
N SER A 396 -7.34 1.77 2.22
CA SER A 396 -6.07 2.08 1.58
C SER A 396 -6.12 1.85 0.07
N THR A 397 -5.06 2.25 -0.61
CA THR A 397 -4.76 1.85 -1.98
C THR A 397 -3.39 1.16 -2.07
N MET A 398 -3.18 0.33 -3.10
CA MET A 398 -1.82 0.00 -3.54
C MET A 398 -1.13 1.32 -3.87
N ASN A 399 -0.18 1.74 -3.02
CA ASN A 399 0.37 3.10 -3.05
C ASN A 399 1.34 3.31 -4.22
N TYR A 400 0.83 3.17 -5.44
CA TYR A 400 1.60 3.47 -6.65
C TYR A 400 1.91 4.96 -6.73
N TYR A 401 0.95 5.83 -6.44
CA TYR A 401 1.05 7.26 -6.68
C TYR A 401 2.11 7.97 -5.84
N SER A 402 2.19 7.70 -4.54
CA SER A 402 3.13 8.39 -3.64
C SER A 402 4.26 7.52 -3.09
N CYS A 403 4.25 6.21 -3.41
CA CYS A 403 5.31 5.28 -3.01
C CYS A 403 5.99 4.65 -4.24
N ALA A 404 5.38 3.68 -4.91
CA ALA A 404 6.05 2.90 -5.94
C ALA A 404 6.63 3.78 -7.06
N ARG A 405 5.80 4.55 -7.75
CA ARG A 405 6.21 5.36 -8.90
C ARG A 405 7.33 6.35 -8.54
N PRO A 406 7.17 7.24 -7.53
CA PRO A 406 8.20 8.24 -7.24
C PRO A 406 9.47 7.64 -6.63
N ILE A 407 9.40 6.56 -5.86
CA ILE A 407 10.59 5.90 -5.30
C ILE A 407 11.39 5.22 -6.42
N ARG A 408 10.72 4.55 -7.36
CA ARG A 408 11.37 3.95 -8.53
C ARG A 408 12.06 5.00 -9.40
N GLU A 409 11.42 6.17 -9.61
CA GLU A 409 12.03 7.28 -10.35
C GLU A 409 13.21 7.90 -9.59
N PHE A 410 13.14 8.00 -8.28
CA PHE A 410 14.26 8.46 -7.45
C PHE A 410 15.44 7.49 -7.50
N ALA A 411 15.18 6.18 -7.54
CA ALA A 411 16.20 5.15 -7.72
C ALA A 411 16.80 5.11 -9.14
N GLY A 412 16.23 5.83 -10.10
CA GLY A 412 16.76 5.90 -11.46
C GLY A 412 15.89 5.23 -12.53
N GLU A 413 14.79 4.57 -12.17
CA GLU A 413 13.85 3.98 -13.13
C GLU A 413 12.98 5.06 -13.79
N MET A 414 12.27 4.70 -14.82
CA MET A 414 11.31 5.58 -15.47
C MET A 414 9.92 5.40 -14.87
N ASP A 415 9.12 6.47 -14.87
CA ASP A 415 7.70 6.33 -14.57
C ASP A 415 7.02 5.40 -15.58
N LEU A 416 6.28 4.43 -15.08
CA LEU A 416 5.69 3.33 -15.84
C LEU A 416 4.74 3.79 -16.96
N PHE A 417 4.09 4.95 -16.82
CA PHE A 417 3.22 5.50 -17.85
C PHE A 417 3.97 6.37 -18.85
N LEU A 418 4.99 7.10 -18.42
CA LEU A 418 5.82 7.92 -19.31
C LEU A 418 6.63 7.04 -20.27
N GLU A 419 7.03 5.85 -19.84
CA GLU A 419 7.79 4.90 -20.66
C GLU A 419 7.02 4.43 -21.90
N ARG A 420 5.70 4.42 -21.84
CA ARG A 420 4.82 4.04 -22.95
C ARG A 420 4.77 5.07 -24.08
N ASN A 421 5.35 6.27 -23.89
CA ASN A 421 5.33 7.36 -24.87
C ASN A 421 6.75 7.77 -25.25
N GLU A 422 7.13 7.55 -26.53
CA GLU A 422 8.47 7.79 -27.04
C GLU A 422 8.92 9.27 -26.97
N GLU A 423 7.99 10.22 -27.03
CA GLU A 423 8.34 11.65 -26.88
C GLU A 423 8.61 12.03 -25.43
N LEU A 424 7.82 11.52 -24.50
CA LEU A 424 8.00 11.74 -23.06
C LEU A 424 9.26 11.02 -22.55
N LYS A 425 9.51 9.81 -23.03
CA LYS A 425 10.70 9.03 -22.73
C LYS A 425 12.01 9.78 -22.99
N LYS A 426 12.07 10.59 -24.06
CA LYS A 426 13.24 11.43 -24.40
C LYS A 426 13.43 12.64 -23.50
N LYS A 427 12.40 13.07 -22.77
CA LYS A 427 12.44 14.29 -21.92
C LYS A 427 12.72 14.01 -20.44
N ARG A 428 12.97 12.78 -20.12
CA ARG A 428 13.12 12.34 -18.74
C ARG A 428 14.39 12.85 -18.07
N SER A 429 14.24 13.15 -16.77
CA SER A 429 15.33 13.29 -15.79
C SER A 429 15.05 12.40 -14.57
N LYS A 430 16.09 11.94 -13.89
CA LYS A 430 15.99 11.26 -12.59
C LYS A 430 15.26 12.18 -11.59
N MET A 431 14.37 11.63 -10.77
CA MET A 431 13.63 12.40 -9.78
C MET A 431 14.56 12.93 -8.69
N THR A 432 14.46 14.21 -8.36
CA THR A 432 15.20 14.81 -7.25
C THR A 432 14.55 14.52 -5.90
N ALA A 433 15.30 14.70 -4.82
CA ALA A 433 14.79 14.59 -3.45
C ALA A 433 13.60 15.54 -3.16
N SER A 434 13.67 16.78 -3.69
CA SER A 434 12.58 17.76 -3.53
C SER A 434 11.30 17.35 -4.28
N GLN A 435 11.42 16.74 -5.45
CA GLN A 435 10.28 16.21 -6.19
C GLN A 435 9.64 15.02 -5.47
N LEU A 436 10.47 14.07 -4.95
CA LEU A 436 10.01 12.95 -4.14
C LEU A 436 9.28 13.44 -2.88
N ALA A 437 9.90 14.35 -2.12
CA ALA A 437 9.32 14.95 -0.92
C ALA A 437 7.98 15.65 -1.22
N SER A 438 7.92 16.41 -2.31
CA SER A 438 6.70 17.09 -2.75
C SER A 438 5.58 16.11 -3.08
N ARG A 439 5.88 15.01 -3.78
CA ARG A 439 4.92 13.98 -4.12
C ARG A 439 4.34 13.33 -2.86
N ILE A 440 5.20 12.95 -1.90
CA ILE A 440 4.80 12.36 -0.64
C ILE A 440 3.93 13.35 0.15
N ARG A 441 4.38 14.60 0.37
CA ARG A 441 3.63 15.61 1.12
C ARG A 441 2.27 15.90 0.52
N GLN A 442 2.19 16.06 -0.80
CA GLN A 442 0.94 16.40 -1.49
C GLN A 442 -0.11 15.32 -1.32
N PHE A 443 0.27 14.05 -1.39
CA PHE A 443 -0.67 12.96 -1.25
C PHE A 443 -1.04 12.72 0.23
N TYR A 444 -0.05 12.49 1.09
CA TYR A 444 -0.32 12.26 2.52
C TYR A 444 -1.03 13.44 3.18
N GLY A 445 -0.73 14.68 2.79
CA GLY A 445 -1.41 15.88 3.28
C GLY A 445 -2.89 16.01 2.89
N LYS A 446 -3.45 15.11 2.08
CA LYS A 446 -4.90 15.02 1.77
C LYS A 446 -5.60 13.93 2.60
N LEU A 447 -4.86 13.01 3.21
CA LEU A 447 -5.42 11.84 3.85
C LEU A 447 -5.70 12.10 5.33
N PRO A 448 -6.83 11.60 5.87
CA PRO A 448 -7.01 11.50 7.32
C PRO A 448 -5.84 10.74 7.95
N GLY A 449 -5.42 11.15 9.13
CA GLY A 449 -4.21 10.58 9.73
C GLY A 449 -4.26 9.07 9.94
N VAL A 450 -5.40 8.53 10.35
CA VAL A 450 -5.56 7.08 10.50
C VAL A 450 -5.35 6.32 9.18
N ILE A 451 -5.72 6.91 8.05
CA ILE A 451 -5.52 6.34 6.71
C ILE A 451 -4.02 6.36 6.33
N GLN A 452 -3.30 7.45 6.66
CA GLN A 452 -1.86 7.54 6.39
C GLN A 452 -1.08 6.36 6.97
N TYR A 453 -1.45 5.90 8.17
CA TYR A 453 -0.80 4.79 8.86
C TYR A 453 -1.32 3.40 8.43
N GLN A 454 -2.29 3.33 7.52
CA GLN A 454 -2.80 2.11 6.90
C GLN A 454 -2.44 2.02 5.41
N MET A 455 -1.64 2.96 4.87
CA MET A 455 -1.23 2.92 3.47
C MET A 455 -0.47 1.64 3.14
N PHE A 456 -0.85 1.00 2.05
CA PHE A 456 -0.20 -0.21 1.54
C PHE A 456 0.92 0.18 0.57
N ASN A 457 2.13 0.27 1.10
CA ASN A 457 3.32 0.68 0.34
C ASN A 457 3.96 -0.49 -0.38
N LEU A 458 4.36 -0.28 -1.63
CA LEU A 458 5.06 -1.25 -2.47
C LEU A 458 6.05 -0.55 -3.39
N ILE A 459 6.98 -1.29 -3.95
CA ILE A 459 7.85 -0.85 -5.07
C ILE A 459 7.68 -1.76 -6.28
N ASP A 460 7.46 -3.04 -6.07
CA ASP A 460 7.26 -4.04 -7.11
C ASP A 460 5.92 -4.78 -6.90
N SER A 461 5.38 -5.32 -8.00
CA SER A 461 4.19 -6.15 -8.02
C SER A 461 4.21 -7.05 -9.25
N HIS A 462 3.17 -7.87 -9.42
CA HIS A 462 2.99 -8.70 -10.60
C HIS A 462 2.68 -7.93 -11.90
N ASP A 463 2.45 -6.61 -11.81
CA ASP A 463 2.10 -5.73 -12.94
C ASP A 463 3.24 -4.80 -13.36
N VAL A 464 4.40 -4.90 -12.72
CA VAL A 464 5.58 -4.09 -13.03
C VAL A 464 6.83 -4.95 -13.10
N ILE A 465 7.77 -4.60 -13.95
CA ILE A 465 9.10 -5.22 -13.94
C ILE A 465 9.75 -5.02 -12.57
N ARG A 466 10.46 -6.02 -12.06
CA ARG A 466 11.18 -5.89 -10.78
C ARG A 466 12.23 -4.79 -10.86
N LEU A 467 12.22 -3.87 -9.91
CA LEU A 467 13.11 -2.70 -9.92
C LEU A 467 14.61 -3.08 -9.98
N HIS A 468 14.99 -4.16 -9.27
CA HIS A 468 16.37 -4.63 -9.27
C HIS A 468 16.82 -5.27 -10.59
N ASN A 469 15.91 -5.60 -11.51
CA ASN A 469 16.22 -6.09 -12.85
C ASN A 469 16.38 -4.94 -13.86
N SER A 470 16.04 -3.71 -13.50
CA SER A 470 16.22 -2.57 -14.37
C SER A 470 17.71 -2.28 -14.59
N PRO A 471 18.17 -2.18 -15.85
CA PRO A 471 19.55 -1.83 -16.16
C PRO A 471 19.94 -0.40 -15.77
N ARG A 472 18.94 0.40 -15.35
CA ARG A 472 19.12 1.82 -14.96
C ARG A 472 19.32 1.99 -13.46
N VAL A 473 19.05 0.95 -12.67
CA VAL A 473 19.06 1.02 -11.21
C VAL A 473 20.22 0.22 -10.67
N SER A 474 21.10 0.89 -9.96
CA SER A 474 22.22 0.22 -9.28
C SER A 474 21.69 -0.61 -8.11
N ARG A 475 22.47 -1.58 -7.65
CA ARG A 475 22.13 -2.34 -6.44
C ARG A 475 21.93 -1.41 -5.23
N GLN A 476 22.78 -0.40 -5.09
CA GLN A 476 22.72 0.56 -3.98
C GLN A 476 21.45 1.42 -4.04
N ASP A 477 21.07 1.90 -5.24
CA ASP A 477 19.85 2.68 -5.42
C ASP A 477 18.59 1.83 -5.21
N TYR A 478 18.61 0.54 -5.58
CA TYR A 478 17.56 -0.40 -5.23
C TYR A 478 17.45 -0.59 -3.70
N GLU A 479 18.57 -0.82 -3.02
CA GLU A 479 18.58 -0.93 -1.55
C GLU A 479 18.05 0.35 -0.90
N THR A 480 18.35 1.52 -1.46
CA THR A 480 17.79 2.82 -1.04
C THR A 480 16.27 2.85 -1.19
N ALA A 481 15.74 2.39 -2.32
CA ALA A 481 14.28 2.30 -2.53
C ALA A 481 13.60 1.39 -1.51
N VAL A 482 14.20 0.25 -1.21
CA VAL A 482 13.68 -0.70 -0.20
C VAL A 482 13.75 -0.11 1.22
N MET A 483 14.81 0.64 1.57
CA MET A 483 14.87 1.34 2.86
C MET A 483 13.72 2.34 3.01
N ILE A 484 13.40 3.10 1.97
CA ILE A 484 12.27 4.03 1.98
C ILE A 484 10.94 3.25 2.13
N LEU A 485 10.74 2.17 1.36
CA LEU A 485 9.55 1.31 1.43
C LEU A 485 9.22 0.89 2.87
N PHE A 486 10.21 0.37 3.59
CA PHE A 486 9.98 -0.15 4.94
C PHE A 486 9.84 0.92 6.03
N THR A 487 10.23 2.15 5.77
CA THR A 487 10.29 3.20 6.79
C THR A 487 9.25 4.32 6.60
N LEU A 488 8.57 4.40 5.46
CA LEU A 488 7.39 5.27 5.29
C LEU A 488 6.24 4.86 6.22
N PRO A 489 5.32 5.79 6.56
CA PRO A 489 4.08 5.46 7.25
C PRO A 489 3.23 4.45 6.47
N GLY A 490 2.65 3.49 7.16
CA GLY A 490 1.83 2.41 6.57
C GLY A 490 2.51 1.05 6.58
N ALA A 491 1.84 0.04 6.02
CA ALA A 491 2.36 -1.31 5.80
C ALA A 491 3.36 -1.34 4.63
N ALA A 492 4.25 -2.33 4.64
CA ALA A 492 5.14 -2.58 3.51
C ALA A 492 4.76 -3.91 2.83
N CYS A 493 4.80 -3.94 1.50
CA CYS A 493 4.58 -5.14 0.72
C CYS A 493 5.85 -5.56 -0.02
N VAL A 494 6.24 -6.81 0.15
CA VAL A 494 7.31 -7.47 -0.59
C VAL A 494 6.66 -8.28 -1.71
N TYR A 495 7.05 -8.09 -2.94
CA TYR A 495 6.65 -8.98 -4.03
C TYR A 495 7.54 -10.23 -3.99
N TYR A 496 6.95 -11.43 -4.07
CA TYR A 496 7.68 -12.69 -3.89
C TYR A 496 8.97 -12.74 -4.73
N GLY A 497 10.06 -13.14 -4.11
CA GLY A 497 11.37 -13.26 -4.76
C GLY A 497 12.22 -11.98 -4.76
N ASP A 498 11.69 -10.80 -4.40
CA ASP A 498 12.51 -9.59 -4.29
C ASP A 498 13.57 -9.72 -3.21
N GLU A 499 13.21 -10.40 -2.11
CA GLU A 499 14.09 -10.66 -0.97
C GLU A 499 15.27 -11.60 -1.29
N ILE A 500 15.21 -12.29 -2.43
CA ILE A 500 16.27 -13.18 -2.91
C ILE A 500 16.89 -12.71 -4.24
N ALA A 501 16.53 -11.50 -4.69
CA ALA A 501 16.94 -10.95 -6.01
C ALA A 501 16.54 -11.88 -7.17
N LEU A 502 15.30 -12.38 -7.17
CA LEU A 502 14.79 -13.26 -8.22
C LEU A 502 14.91 -12.60 -9.59
N ALA A 503 15.60 -13.27 -10.50
CA ALA A 503 15.84 -12.75 -11.84
C ALA A 503 14.53 -12.64 -12.65
N GLY A 504 14.45 -11.64 -13.52
CA GLY A 504 13.35 -11.42 -14.48
C GLY A 504 13.82 -10.63 -15.68
N GLY A 505 13.06 -10.65 -16.76
CA GLY A 505 13.28 -9.79 -17.92
C GLY A 505 12.67 -8.40 -17.74
N THR A 506 12.94 -7.53 -18.69
CA THR A 506 12.43 -6.15 -18.75
C THR A 506 11.58 -5.88 -20.00
N GLU A 507 11.49 -6.85 -20.90
CA GLU A 507 10.83 -6.71 -22.20
C GLU A 507 9.32 -6.87 -22.12
N ALA A 508 8.83 -7.67 -21.17
CA ALA A 508 7.41 -7.87 -20.92
C ALA A 508 7.14 -7.99 -19.39
N VAL A 509 5.96 -7.57 -18.98
CA VAL A 509 5.59 -7.58 -17.54
C VAL A 509 5.54 -9.01 -16.99
N GLU A 510 5.17 -9.99 -17.79
CA GLU A 510 5.10 -11.41 -17.39
C GLU A 510 6.45 -11.95 -16.91
N PHE A 511 7.56 -11.36 -17.38
CA PHE A 511 8.91 -11.78 -16.94
C PHE A 511 9.21 -11.44 -15.48
N CYS A 512 8.40 -10.58 -14.84
CA CYS A 512 8.47 -10.41 -13.38
C CYS A 512 7.84 -11.59 -12.62
N ARG A 513 7.11 -12.49 -13.31
CA ARG A 513 6.37 -13.64 -12.76
C ARG A 513 7.15 -14.96 -12.90
N ASN A 514 8.47 -14.90 -12.93
CA ASN A 514 9.31 -16.11 -12.90
C ASN A 514 9.00 -16.94 -11.64
N PRO A 515 9.11 -18.28 -11.71
CA PRO A 515 8.90 -19.14 -10.55
C PRO A 515 9.93 -18.86 -9.46
N MET A 516 9.50 -19.00 -8.20
CA MET A 516 10.33 -18.79 -7.02
C MET A 516 11.54 -19.73 -7.02
N ASP A 517 12.72 -19.19 -6.80
CA ASP A 517 13.96 -19.96 -6.71
C ASP A 517 14.17 -20.50 -5.29
N TRP A 518 13.75 -21.72 -5.05
CA TRP A 518 13.92 -22.38 -3.73
C TRP A 518 15.32 -22.90 -3.45
N LYS A 519 16.28 -22.72 -4.39
CA LYS A 519 17.71 -22.99 -4.20
C LYS A 519 18.51 -21.71 -3.95
N TRP A 520 17.83 -20.61 -3.63
CA TRP A 520 18.43 -19.29 -3.43
C TRP A 520 19.57 -19.28 -2.40
N GLU A 521 19.51 -20.15 -1.38
CA GLU A 521 20.57 -20.25 -0.35
C GLU A 521 21.94 -20.65 -0.93
N GLU A 522 21.99 -21.25 -2.09
CA GLU A 522 23.24 -21.58 -2.78
C GLU A 522 23.92 -20.33 -3.39
N LYS A 523 23.19 -19.22 -3.53
CA LYS A 523 23.64 -17.98 -4.19
C LYS A 523 24.02 -16.91 -3.15
N GLU A 524 25.25 -16.39 -3.21
CA GLU A 524 25.75 -15.37 -2.26
C GLU A 524 24.92 -14.08 -2.31
N GLU A 525 24.59 -13.61 -3.51
CA GLU A 525 23.77 -12.41 -3.70
C GLU A 525 22.39 -12.55 -3.05
N ALA A 526 21.73 -13.68 -3.26
CA ALA A 526 20.41 -13.97 -2.68
C ALA A 526 20.46 -14.00 -1.15
N ARG A 527 21.47 -14.67 -0.56
CA ARG A 527 21.65 -14.66 0.91
C ARG A 527 21.87 -13.24 1.46
N SER A 528 22.68 -12.45 0.78
CA SER A 528 22.93 -11.05 1.18
C SER A 528 21.65 -10.21 1.10
N ARG A 529 20.86 -10.39 0.04
CA ARG A 529 19.59 -9.68 -0.17
C ARG A 529 18.54 -10.11 0.87
N TYR A 530 18.44 -11.39 1.14
CA TYR A 530 17.55 -11.93 2.17
C TYR A 530 17.89 -11.36 3.57
N ALA A 531 19.16 -11.33 3.94
CA ALA A 531 19.59 -10.74 5.20
C ALA A 531 19.27 -9.24 5.30
N PHE A 532 19.41 -8.50 4.20
CA PHE A 532 19.03 -7.09 4.12
C PHE A 532 17.53 -6.87 4.35
N TYR A 533 16.66 -7.64 3.66
CA TYR A 533 15.22 -7.58 3.85
C TYR A 533 14.81 -7.97 5.28
N ARG A 534 15.37 -9.06 5.80
CA ARG A 534 15.09 -9.52 7.16
C ARG A 534 15.43 -8.48 8.22
N THR A 535 16.52 -7.72 8.05
CA THR A 535 16.89 -6.60 8.94
C THR A 535 15.81 -5.50 8.91
N LEU A 536 15.38 -5.06 7.73
CA LEU A 536 14.35 -4.03 7.59
C LEU A 536 12.99 -4.50 8.09
N ILE A 537 12.60 -5.73 7.81
CA ILE A 537 11.36 -6.32 8.30
C ILE A 537 11.36 -6.38 9.83
N SER A 538 12.48 -6.84 10.42
CA SER A 538 12.63 -6.86 11.88
C SER A 538 12.56 -5.46 12.48
N LEU A 539 13.21 -4.47 11.87
CA LEU A 539 13.11 -3.08 12.28
C LEU A 539 11.67 -2.58 12.22
N LYS A 540 10.98 -2.78 11.08
CA LYS A 540 9.57 -2.38 10.87
C LYS A 540 8.65 -2.97 11.93
N ARG A 541 8.81 -4.27 12.21
CA ARG A 541 7.95 -5.01 13.14
C ARG A 541 8.16 -4.64 14.61
N ASN A 542 9.37 -4.23 14.99
CA ASN A 542 9.77 -4.03 16.38
C ASN A 542 9.97 -2.54 16.76
N SER A 543 9.88 -1.61 15.82
CA SER A 543 10.02 -0.17 16.09
C SER A 543 8.66 0.48 16.36
N GLU A 544 8.52 1.10 17.54
CA GLU A 544 7.36 1.92 17.85
C GLU A 544 7.30 3.18 16.97
N ALA A 545 8.46 3.75 16.65
CA ALA A 545 8.56 4.91 15.77
C ALA A 545 8.04 4.62 14.36
N LEU A 546 8.33 3.44 13.80
CA LEU A 546 7.83 3.06 12.48
C LEU A 546 6.34 2.69 12.48
N GLY A 547 5.81 2.20 13.60
CA GLY A 547 4.40 1.86 13.73
C GLY A 547 3.50 3.06 14.00
N ASP A 548 3.72 3.68 15.15
CA ASP A 548 2.85 4.73 15.70
C ASP A 548 3.50 6.12 15.73
N GLY A 549 4.80 6.23 15.39
CA GLY A 549 5.55 7.47 15.51
C GLY A 549 5.26 8.48 14.41
N GLY A 550 5.60 9.74 14.68
CA GLY A 550 5.51 10.84 13.72
C GLY A 550 6.36 10.63 12.47
N PHE A 551 6.05 11.37 11.42
CA PHE A 551 6.80 11.40 10.17
C PHE A 551 7.14 12.84 9.80
N ARG A 552 8.45 13.14 9.66
CA ARG A 552 8.92 14.48 9.29
C ARG A 552 10.08 14.43 8.31
N ILE A 553 9.95 15.12 7.19
CA ILE A 553 11.03 15.32 6.23
C ILE A 553 12.03 16.31 6.82
N ILE A 554 13.33 15.96 6.78
CA ILE A 554 14.44 16.74 7.33
C ILE A 554 15.13 17.52 6.22
N SER A 555 15.53 16.84 5.13
CA SER A 555 16.22 17.44 4.00
C SER A 555 15.72 16.85 2.67
N GLU A 556 15.74 17.69 1.64
CA GLU A 556 15.27 17.36 0.29
C GLU A 556 16.15 18.03 -0.79
N GLU A 557 17.48 18.00 -0.59
CA GLU A 557 18.44 18.68 -1.44
C GLU A 557 19.08 17.73 -2.46
N GLY A 558 19.16 18.16 -3.72
CA GLY A 558 19.76 17.38 -4.80
C GLY A 558 19.11 16.00 -4.92
N TYR A 559 19.89 14.96 -4.69
CA TYR A 559 19.46 13.56 -4.67
C TYR A 559 19.59 12.93 -3.26
N VAL A 560 19.58 13.77 -2.20
CA VAL A 560 19.57 13.32 -0.80
C VAL A 560 18.22 13.66 -0.18
N PHE A 561 17.44 12.63 0.08
CA PHE A 561 16.15 12.69 0.77
C PHE A 561 16.30 12.15 2.18
N SER A 562 16.15 13.00 3.20
CA SER A 562 16.21 12.54 4.58
C SER A 562 14.95 12.89 5.38
N TYR A 563 14.54 11.97 6.25
CA TYR A 563 13.36 12.11 7.09
C TYR A 563 13.49 11.33 8.39
N ALA A 564 12.63 11.65 9.34
CA ALA A 564 12.53 11.00 10.63
C ALA A 564 11.18 10.31 10.82
N ARG A 565 11.22 9.16 11.49
CA ARG A 565 10.11 8.54 12.19
C ARG A 565 10.44 8.58 13.67
N PHE A 566 9.54 9.05 14.53
CA PHE A 566 9.93 9.32 15.90
C PHE A 566 8.79 9.24 16.90
N THR A 567 9.15 8.88 18.11
CA THR A 567 8.37 8.98 19.34
C THR A 567 9.19 9.80 20.35
N ASP A 568 8.73 9.93 21.57
CA ASP A 568 9.51 10.56 22.63
C ASP A 568 10.72 9.71 23.08
N ARG A 569 10.78 8.41 22.69
CA ARG A 569 11.80 7.44 23.11
C ARG A 569 12.65 6.86 21.99
N GLU A 570 12.15 6.88 20.77
CA GLU A 570 12.83 6.28 19.61
C GLU A 570 12.82 7.26 18.44
N LEU A 571 13.97 7.42 17.79
CA LEU A 571 14.15 8.22 16.58
C LEU A 571 14.82 7.37 15.51
N ILE A 572 14.09 7.09 14.45
CA ILE A 572 14.62 6.48 13.22
C ILE A 572 14.87 7.61 12.24
N VAL A 573 16.12 7.79 11.82
CA VAL A 573 16.48 8.73 10.75
C VAL A 573 16.86 7.94 9.51
N VAL A 574 16.18 8.22 8.41
CA VAL A 574 16.48 7.65 7.10
C VAL A 574 17.17 8.72 6.26
N ILE A 575 18.34 8.39 5.75
CA ILE A 575 19.09 9.21 4.81
C ILE A 575 19.20 8.41 3.52
N ALA A 576 18.35 8.74 2.56
CA ALA A 576 18.27 8.08 1.26
C ALA A 576 19.01 8.93 0.22
N SER A 577 20.10 8.42 -0.30
CA SER A 577 20.91 9.11 -1.32
C SER A 577 21.07 8.26 -2.55
N THR A 578 20.74 8.83 -3.69
CA THR A 578 21.03 8.29 -5.03
C THR A 578 21.92 9.26 -5.80
N ASP A 579 22.70 10.08 -5.08
CA ASP A 579 23.64 11.05 -5.65
C ASP A 579 24.91 10.37 -6.15
N ASP A 580 25.38 10.77 -7.32
CA ASP A 580 26.62 10.29 -7.92
C ASP A 580 27.87 10.89 -7.23
N ALA A 581 27.69 11.91 -6.39
CA ALA A 581 28.73 12.58 -5.63
C ALA A 581 28.56 12.41 -4.11
N CYS A 582 29.61 12.64 -3.35
CA CYS A 582 29.51 12.75 -1.92
C CYS A 582 28.67 13.97 -1.52
N ALA A 583 27.83 13.80 -0.51
CA ALA A 583 26.93 14.83 -0.02
C ALA A 583 27.03 14.95 1.52
N GLU A 584 26.35 15.92 2.07
CA GLU A 584 26.20 16.11 3.51
C GLU A 584 24.75 16.44 3.85
N THR A 585 24.30 16.03 5.02
CA THR A 585 23.00 16.45 5.57
C THR A 585 23.11 16.74 7.06
N THR A 586 22.28 17.66 7.56
CA THR A 586 22.23 17.97 8.99
C THR A 586 20.94 17.43 9.60
N ILE A 587 21.07 16.64 10.65
CA ILE A 587 19.96 16.08 11.42
C ILE A 587 19.75 16.92 12.67
N PRO A 588 18.61 17.64 12.81
CA PRO A 588 18.31 18.50 13.96
C PRO A 588 17.79 17.67 15.14
N LEU A 589 18.66 16.95 15.83
CA LEU A 589 18.31 16.04 16.94
C LEU A 589 17.48 16.73 18.04
N ALA A 590 17.79 17.99 18.37
CA ALA A 590 17.06 18.77 19.36
C ALA A 590 15.58 18.98 19.00
N ASP A 591 15.23 19.03 17.71
CA ASP A 591 13.83 19.16 17.26
C ASP A 591 12.99 17.93 17.60
N PHE A 592 13.65 16.81 17.86
CA PHE A 592 13.02 15.54 18.25
C PHE A 592 13.18 15.24 19.75
N GLY A 593 13.87 16.12 20.51
CA GLY A 593 14.18 15.91 21.92
C GLY A 593 15.31 14.92 22.18
N PHE A 594 16.20 14.70 21.18
CA PHE A 594 17.35 13.80 21.24
C PHE A 594 18.66 14.61 21.22
N GLU A 595 18.89 15.42 22.26
CA GLU A 595 20.13 16.17 22.38
C GLU A 595 21.29 15.25 22.83
N ASN A 596 22.51 15.54 22.32
CA ASN A 596 23.77 14.89 22.74
C ASN A 596 23.90 13.38 22.37
N TYR A 597 23.23 12.91 21.34
CA TYR A 597 23.43 11.54 20.83
C TYR A 597 24.50 11.52 19.74
N THR A 598 25.36 10.47 19.80
CA THR A 598 26.35 10.17 18.76
C THR A 598 25.98 8.83 18.10
N VAL A 599 26.04 8.79 16.78
CA VAL A 599 25.77 7.59 15.99
C VAL A 599 27.02 7.24 15.20
N ASN A 600 27.53 6.01 15.37
CA ASN A 600 28.73 5.53 14.71
C ASN A 600 28.45 4.47 13.64
N SER A 601 27.25 3.89 13.65
CA SER A 601 26.82 2.88 12.66
C SER A 601 25.34 2.94 12.43
N ASP A 602 24.90 2.46 11.25
CA ASP A 602 23.50 2.28 10.92
C ASP A 602 22.96 0.90 11.37
N VAL A 603 21.70 0.60 11.06
CA VAL A 603 21.05 -0.67 11.44
C VAL A 603 21.66 -1.90 10.75
N PHE A 604 22.44 -1.71 9.69
CA PHE A 604 23.17 -2.77 8.97
C PHE A 604 24.62 -2.93 9.44
N GLY A 605 25.06 -2.11 10.41
CA GLY A 605 26.44 -2.08 10.88
C GLY A 605 27.40 -1.31 9.98
N LYS A 606 26.89 -0.55 8.99
CA LYS A 606 27.72 0.35 8.16
C LYS A 606 28.22 1.50 9.04
N THR A 607 29.49 1.82 8.96
CA THR A 607 30.06 3.01 9.64
C THR A 607 29.44 4.29 9.08
N VAL A 608 29.04 5.18 9.98
CA VAL A 608 28.49 6.50 9.65
C VAL A 608 29.46 7.56 10.13
N GLU A 609 29.97 8.36 9.20
CA GLU A 609 30.86 9.48 9.53
C GLU A 609 30.03 10.70 9.91
N THR A 610 30.19 11.17 11.16
CA THR A 610 29.39 12.25 11.73
C THR A 610 30.24 13.33 12.38
N GLU A 611 29.74 14.57 12.35
CA GLU A 611 30.27 15.72 13.08
C GLU A 611 29.18 16.23 14.04
N ASN A 612 29.49 16.35 15.32
CA ASN A 612 28.55 16.88 16.31
C ASN A 612 28.39 18.39 16.15
N LEU A 613 27.12 18.82 16.10
CA LEU A 613 26.72 20.23 16.05
C LEU A 613 25.85 20.56 17.28
N PRO A 614 25.78 21.85 17.68
CA PRO A 614 24.85 22.27 18.73
C PRO A 614 23.39 21.91 18.36
N GLY A 615 22.78 21.01 19.11
CA GLY A 615 21.41 20.53 18.88
C GLY A 615 21.21 19.60 17.68
N GLY A 616 22.29 19.07 17.10
CA GLY A 616 22.19 18.17 15.94
C GLY A 616 23.47 17.45 15.60
N MET A 617 23.48 16.80 14.47
CA MET A 617 24.68 16.21 13.90
C MET A 617 24.69 16.41 12.37
N LYS A 618 25.86 16.60 11.80
CA LYS A 618 26.09 16.52 10.37
C LYS A 618 26.52 15.10 10.01
N VAL A 619 26.01 14.59 8.91
CA VAL A 619 26.32 13.27 8.37
C VAL A 619 26.99 13.43 7.01
N HIS A 620 28.16 12.81 6.84
CA HIS A 620 28.85 12.72 5.54
C HIS A 620 28.36 11.47 4.79
N ILE A 621 27.96 11.65 3.53
CA ILE A 621 27.25 10.64 2.75
C ILE A 621 28.11 10.36 1.51
N PRO A 622 28.77 9.20 1.39
CA PRO A 622 29.43 8.80 0.16
C PRO A 622 28.41 8.64 -0.99
N ALA A 623 28.90 8.73 -2.23
CA ALA A 623 28.07 8.51 -3.42
C ALA A 623 27.27 7.20 -3.32
N HIS A 624 26.01 7.20 -3.77
CA HIS A 624 25.09 6.06 -3.74
C HIS A 624 25.02 5.33 -2.38
N THR A 625 25.11 6.08 -1.27
CA THR A 625 25.10 5.49 0.06
C THR A 625 23.91 6.00 0.87
N SER A 626 23.15 5.07 1.42
CA SER A 626 22.00 5.37 2.28
C SER A 626 22.17 4.75 3.66
N TYR A 627 21.55 5.38 4.66
CA TYR A 627 21.61 4.97 6.06
C TYR A 627 20.23 4.92 6.69
N VAL A 628 20.03 3.97 7.57
CA VAL A 628 18.91 3.94 8.52
C VAL A 628 19.48 3.96 9.93
N LEU A 629 19.35 5.08 10.63
CA LEU A 629 19.88 5.29 11.98
C LEU A 629 18.77 5.01 12.98
N ASN A 630 19.03 4.23 14.00
CA ASN A 630 18.10 3.97 15.10
C ASN A 630 18.69 4.50 16.41
N ILE A 631 18.09 5.55 16.94
CA ILE A 631 18.52 6.24 18.16
C ILE A 631 17.43 6.02 19.22
N LYS A 632 17.80 5.44 20.35
CA LYS A 632 16.90 5.18 21.48
C LYS A 632 17.38 5.90 22.73
N LYS A 633 16.44 6.45 23.50
CA LYS A 633 16.73 6.91 24.85
C LYS A 633 16.81 5.71 25.77
N ASP A 634 17.85 5.66 26.60
CA ASP A 634 17.96 4.65 27.65
C ASP A 634 16.73 4.73 28.56
N CYS A 635 16.21 3.58 28.93
CA CYS A 635 15.16 3.50 29.94
C CYS A 635 15.77 3.96 31.28
N GLN A 636 15.42 5.17 31.73
CA GLN A 636 15.72 5.62 33.09
C GLN A 636 14.85 4.91 34.10
#